data_b4fd19e6780e002241d2c0454bb2bc26
#
_entry.id   b4fd19e6780e002241d2c0454bb2bc26
#
_cell.length_a   1.000
_cell.length_b   1.000
_cell.length_c   1.000
_cell.angle_alpha   90.00
_cell.angle_beta   90.00
_cell.angle_gamma   90.00
#
_symmetry.space_group_name_H-M   'P 1'
#
loop_
_entity.id
_entity.type
_entity.pdbx_description
1 polymer ?
#
loop_
_entity_poly.entity_id
_entity_poly.type
_entity_poly.pdbx_seq_one_letter_code
_entity_poly.pdbx_strand_id
1 'polypeptide(L)'
;MILPEKFHNWFASRGWSIHPHQQDMLDRADAPALLLIAPTGGGKTLSGFLPTLTELADGTHDGLHTLYVSPLKALAADIKRNLRTPVDEMDLPIRIEDRTGDTSYTQKRRQRADPPHILLTTPESLALLTSYEDAPRVFKGLQRVIVDEIHALAESKRGDQLMLALSRLQTLAPGLRRVGLSATVEDPAAIAASLACHPNPCEILHADPGPPPDIAMLQTEDYPPWAGGGAAYAIPAVLEQVKQHKTTLIFHNTRAQAELFFHNLWLANTDDLPIGIHHGALSKEQREKVEAAMVRGDLRAIVCTGSLDLGIDWGDVDLVIQVGAPKNVKRLVQRIGRANHRYNAPSKALMVPANRFEVVECVAAIEAAYAHDLDGDPKGDGPRDVLCQHILIRACAGAFSADALYNEVRTVGAYRTLSRPAFDDCLDFCATGGYALRAYDKWKRLMETDGLWHLRDPRATRNIRMNIGTIQDTDTLTVRWKGSFAALGKIEEGFAATLTPGDTFLIGGKIVRYDRLKEMAVEVTRDAAKKPKIATFLGTKFATSTQLQARILAMFETGDWSAFPAHTAEWLDLQVKYSKMPQADRVLVESFGHDARPHTVFYGFAGHNAQQTLGMLLTHRMEELGLDPLGFVATDYATMVWGLEPVTDPAPLFDAANMRDGFETWLGGNAVMKKTFRAAANIAGLIERNLPQGRKSGRQATFSSDILYDVLHKYDPDHLMMQITKEEAMRGLVDFGRIEEMLDRTKGRVDHIKLDRVSPLSAPMLLEVGRVSVAGEGRERLIEEEAEKLMAASGLNQIDPGPSKPQWRVGW
;
A
#
# COMPACT_ATOMS: atom_id res chain seq x y z
N MET A 1 3.86 36.78 8.40
CA MET A 1 4.95 36.81 9.41
C MET A 1 6.23 37.29 8.75
N ILE A 2 6.98 38.20 9.33
CA ILE A 2 8.26 38.69 8.75
C ILE A 2 9.37 37.73 9.16
N LEU A 3 10.16 37.26 8.19
CA LEU A 3 11.28 36.37 8.45
C LEU A 3 12.39 37.15 9.21
N PRO A 4 12.88 36.64 10.35
CA PRO A 4 13.96 37.32 11.10
C PRO A 4 15.26 37.43 10.29
N GLU A 5 16.08 38.44 10.59
CA GLU A 5 17.35 38.73 9.90
C GLU A 5 18.30 37.50 9.90
N LYS A 6 18.34 36.73 10.99
CA LYS A 6 19.13 35.50 11.08
C LYS A 6 18.79 34.49 9.94
N PHE A 7 17.51 34.38 9.58
CA PHE A 7 17.07 33.48 8.51
C PHE A 7 17.46 34.03 7.12
N HIS A 8 17.28 35.32 6.89
CA HIS A 8 17.74 35.94 5.65
C HIS A 8 19.23 35.70 5.42
N ASN A 9 20.05 35.90 6.46
CA ASN A 9 21.49 35.69 6.41
C ASN A 9 21.83 34.23 6.17
N TRP A 10 21.08 33.28 6.77
CA TRP A 10 21.26 31.86 6.56
C TRP A 10 20.92 31.42 5.13
N PHE A 11 19.80 31.89 4.56
CA PHE A 11 19.46 31.66 3.16
C PHE A 11 20.52 32.20 2.22
N ALA A 12 20.97 33.44 2.45
CA ALA A 12 22.01 34.09 1.65
C ALA A 12 23.35 33.34 1.71
N SER A 13 23.76 32.86 2.88
CA SER A 13 25.00 32.08 3.05
C SER A 13 25.02 30.79 2.25
N ARG A 14 23.83 30.23 1.95
CA ARG A 14 23.64 29.02 1.15
C ARG A 14 23.44 29.31 -0.34
N GLY A 15 23.37 30.57 -0.73
CA GLY A 15 22.99 30.95 -2.08
C GLY A 15 21.53 30.61 -2.42
N TRP A 16 20.68 30.49 -1.42
CA TRP A 16 19.26 30.19 -1.58
C TRP A 16 18.41 31.45 -1.48
N SER A 17 17.27 31.42 -2.14
CA SER A 17 16.19 32.41 -1.97
C SER A 17 14.96 31.69 -1.43
N ILE A 18 14.16 32.39 -0.66
CA ILE A 18 12.88 31.87 -0.19
C ILE A 18 11.95 31.64 -1.39
N HIS A 19 11.34 30.50 -1.47
CA HIS A 19 10.36 30.20 -2.52
C HIS A 19 9.02 30.87 -2.23
N PRO A 20 8.21 31.21 -3.27
CA PRO A 20 6.89 31.83 -3.06
C PRO A 20 6.00 31.07 -2.08
N HIS A 21 5.90 29.74 -2.22
CA HIS A 21 5.09 28.91 -1.32
C HIS A 21 5.63 28.86 0.13
N GLN A 22 6.95 29.07 0.34
CA GLN A 22 7.53 29.20 1.68
C GLN A 22 7.12 30.52 2.34
N GLN A 23 7.08 31.60 1.56
CA GLN A 23 6.58 32.90 2.02
C GLN A 23 5.08 32.83 2.31
N ASP A 24 4.30 32.19 1.44
CA ASP A 24 2.84 31.99 1.65
C ASP A 24 2.55 31.21 2.93
N MET A 25 3.37 30.20 3.26
CA MET A 25 3.27 29.46 4.53
C MET A 25 3.54 30.33 5.76
N LEU A 26 4.48 31.27 5.66
CA LEU A 26 4.75 32.26 6.73
C LEU A 26 3.60 33.26 6.86
N ASP A 27 3.08 33.77 5.76
CA ASP A 27 2.03 34.77 5.77
C ASP A 27 0.69 34.25 6.30
N ARG A 28 0.46 32.93 6.16
CA ARG A 28 -0.71 32.21 6.67
C ARG A 28 -0.42 31.34 7.88
N ALA A 29 0.65 31.61 8.60
CA ALA A 29 1.08 30.81 9.75
C ALA A 29 0.01 30.67 10.86
N ASP A 30 -0.93 31.62 10.93
CA ASP A 30 -2.02 31.65 11.92
C ASP A 30 -3.33 30.96 11.44
N ALA A 31 -3.36 30.47 10.18
CA ALA A 31 -4.52 29.74 9.69
C ALA A 31 -4.80 28.48 10.54
N PRO A 32 -6.07 28.19 10.88
CA PRO A 32 -6.43 27.02 11.69
C PRO A 32 -5.99 25.69 11.06
N ALA A 33 -6.08 25.59 9.73
CA ALA A 33 -5.55 24.46 8.96
C ALA A 33 -5.03 24.93 7.60
N LEU A 34 -3.90 24.38 7.17
CA LEU A 34 -3.22 24.74 5.93
C LEU A 34 -2.66 23.49 5.25
N LEU A 35 -3.00 23.27 3.99
CA LEU A 35 -2.48 22.19 3.18
C LEU A 35 -1.56 22.72 2.09
N LEU A 36 -0.29 22.33 2.11
CA LEU A 36 0.66 22.64 1.04
C LEU A 36 0.76 21.45 0.08
N ILE A 37 0.42 21.69 -1.19
CA ILE A 37 0.65 20.77 -2.31
C ILE A 37 1.91 21.21 -3.05
N ALA A 38 2.95 20.42 -3.05
CA ALA A 38 4.21 20.74 -3.71
C ALA A 38 4.89 19.48 -4.27
N PRO A 39 5.60 19.58 -5.40
CA PRO A 39 6.32 18.46 -5.98
C PRO A 39 7.43 17.97 -5.04
N THR A 40 7.91 16.76 -5.29
CA THR A 40 9.07 16.22 -4.59
C THR A 40 10.30 17.10 -4.92
N GLY A 41 11.15 17.38 -3.93
CA GLY A 41 12.28 18.32 -4.12
C GLY A 41 11.91 19.80 -4.01
N GLY A 42 10.61 20.15 -3.90
CA GLY A 42 10.14 21.55 -3.79
C GLY A 42 10.31 22.20 -2.42
N GLY A 43 11.12 21.65 -1.50
CA GLY A 43 11.38 22.25 -0.19
C GLY A 43 10.18 22.20 0.78
N LYS A 44 9.22 21.29 0.57
CA LYS A 44 8.00 21.13 1.40
C LYS A 44 8.27 21.13 2.90
N THR A 45 9.25 20.31 3.31
CA THR A 45 9.56 20.12 4.72
C THR A 45 9.99 21.43 5.38
N LEU A 46 10.90 22.15 4.75
CA LEU A 46 11.34 23.46 5.26
C LEU A 46 10.16 24.44 5.28
N SER A 47 9.31 24.45 4.24
CA SER A 47 8.10 25.28 4.20
C SER A 47 7.19 25.06 5.41
N GLY A 48 6.97 23.79 5.77
CA GLY A 48 6.15 23.44 6.94
C GLY A 48 6.76 23.87 8.28
N PHE A 49 8.10 23.86 8.37
CA PHE A 49 8.81 24.20 9.61
C PHE A 49 9.19 25.69 9.74
N LEU A 50 9.26 26.45 8.65
CA LEU A 50 9.65 27.86 8.71
C LEU A 50 8.85 28.68 9.75
N PRO A 51 7.51 28.59 9.81
CA PRO A 51 6.76 29.28 10.85
C PRO A 51 7.15 28.84 12.26
N THR A 52 7.36 27.53 12.48
CA THR A 52 7.78 26.99 13.77
C THR A 52 9.17 27.47 14.19
N LEU A 53 10.13 27.41 13.27
CA LEU A 53 11.50 27.86 13.55
C LEU A 53 11.55 29.37 13.87
N THR A 54 10.74 30.18 13.15
CA THR A 54 10.61 31.63 13.37
C THR A 54 9.98 31.92 14.73
N GLU A 55 8.91 31.21 15.12
CA GLU A 55 8.24 31.39 16.42
C GLU A 55 9.12 30.96 17.60
N LEU A 56 10.00 29.98 17.42
CA LEU A 56 10.91 29.47 18.46
C LEU A 56 12.28 30.18 18.49
N ALA A 57 12.56 31.09 17.55
CA ALA A 57 13.87 31.66 17.39
C ALA A 57 14.31 32.56 18.58
N ASP A 58 13.39 33.11 19.33
CA ASP A 58 13.65 33.99 20.50
C ASP A 58 13.83 33.20 21.83
N GLY A 59 13.58 31.88 21.82
CA GLY A 59 13.74 31.00 22.99
C GLY A 59 12.75 31.24 24.13
N THR A 60 11.65 31.93 23.89
CA THR A 60 10.67 32.27 24.93
C THR A 60 9.68 31.17 25.22
N HIS A 61 9.56 30.15 24.35
CA HIS A 61 8.63 29.05 24.50
C HIS A 61 9.20 27.93 25.38
N ASP A 62 8.40 27.45 26.34
CA ASP A 62 8.73 26.30 27.18
C ASP A 62 7.83 25.08 26.84
N GLY A 63 8.45 23.91 26.78
CA GLY A 63 7.78 22.65 26.47
C GLY A 63 7.48 22.43 25.00
N LEU A 64 6.47 21.57 24.70
CA LEU A 64 6.15 21.13 23.35
C LEU A 64 5.41 22.21 22.56
N HIS A 65 6.04 22.74 21.52
CA HIS A 65 5.46 23.72 20.60
C HIS A 65 4.92 23.08 19.32
N THR A 66 5.70 22.17 18.71
CA THR A 66 5.34 21.58 17.41
C THR A 66 5.46 20.06 17.44
N LEU A 67 4.40 19.38 16.96
CA LEU A 67 4.44 17.97 16.59
C LEU A 67 4.63 17.83 15.09
N TYR A 68 5.55 16.97 14.69
CA TYR A 68 5.66 16.50 13.31
C TYR A 68 5.28 15.04 13.24
N VAL A 69 4.33 14.71 12.38
CA VAL A 69 3.82 13.34 12.22
C VAL A 69 4.09 12.86 10.80
N SER A 70 4.83 11.76 10.67
CA SER A 70 5.12 11.14 9.37
C SER A 70 4.67 9.68 9.32
N PRO A 71 4.34 9.16 8.11
CA PRO A 71 3.94 7.77 7.95
C PRO A 71 5.05 6.77 8.23
N LEU A 72 6.32 7.16 8.13
CA LEU A 72 7.47 6.27 8.28
C LEU A 72 8.43 6.75 9.37
N LYS A 73 8.97 5.79 10.13
CA LYS A 73 10.02 6.05 11.14
C LYS A 73 11.31 6.61 10.52
N ALA A 74 11.69 6.07 9.34
CA ALA A 74 12.88 6.50 8.62
C ALA A 74 12.79 7.97 8.21
N LEU A 75 11.61 8.42 7.75
CA LEU A 75 11.36 9.82 7.40
C LEU A 75 11.51 10.73 8.63
N ALA A 76 10.98 10.34 9.79
CA ALA A 76 11.15 11.11 11.03
C ALA A 76 12.64 11.26 11.42
N ALA A 77 13.45 10.23 11.22
CA ALA A 77 14.90 10.29 11.49
C ALA A 77 15.65 11.18 10.50
N ASP A 78 15.29 11.14 9.22
CA ASP A 78 15.85 11.99 8.18
C ASP A 78 15.53 13.46 8.42
N ILE A 79 14.29 13.79 8.69
CA ILE A 79 13.84 15.16 9.00
C ILE A 79 14.55 15.69 10.24
N LYS A 80 14.76 14.87 11.27
CA LYS A 80 15.53 15.28 12.44
C LYS A 80 16.94 15.74 12.07
N ARG A 81 17.61 15.00 11.17
CA ARG A 81 18.94 15.34 10.66
C ARG A 81 18.89 16.64 9.87
N ASN A 82 17.96 16.78 8.97
CA ASN A 82 17.83 17.94 8.09
C ASN A 82 17.44 19.21 8.84
N LEU A 83 16.61 19.13 9.90
CA LEU A 83 16.25 20.26 10.74
C LEU A 83 17.36 20.71 11.70
N ARG A 84 18.23 19.81 12.12
CA ARG A 84 19.37 20.17 12.96
C ARG A 84 20.31 21.14 12.27
N THR A 85 20.52 20.95 10.96
CA THR A 85 21.41 21.84 10.19
C THR A 85 21.04 23.32 10.33
N PRO A 86 19.82 23.79 10.00
CA PRO A 86 19.45 25.20 10.17
C PRO A 86 19.43 25.62 11.64
N VAL A 87 19.04 24.76 12.57
CA VAL A 87 18.99 25.08 14.01
C VAL A 87 20.40 25.31 14.56
N ASP A 88 21.35 24.41 14.23
CA ASP A 88 22.73 24.50 14.71
C ASP A 88 23.48 25.67 14.03
N GLU A 89 23.30 25.87 12.71
CA GLU A 89 23.97 26.95 11.96
C GLU A 89 23.48 28.37 12.31
N MET A 90 22.22 28.48 12.68
CA MET A 90 21.65 29.76 13.16
C MET A 90 21.74 29.92 14.67
N ASP A 91 22.32 28.97 15.39
CA ASP A 91 22.36 28.95 16.86
C ASP A 91 20.98 29.25 17.49
N LEU A 92 19.98 28.45 17.10
CA LEU A 92 18.63 28.59 17.62
C LEU A 92 18.46 27.73 18.89
N PRO A 93 17.83 28.21 19.94
CA PRO A 93 17.66 27.51 21.22
C PRO A 93 16.55 26.44 21.14
N ILE A 94 16.57 25.59 20.12
CA ILE A 94 15.49 24.65 19.81
C ILE A 94 15.92 23.20 20.08
N ARG A 95 15.16 22.48 20.93
CA ARG A 95 15.34 21.05 21.16
C ARG A 95 14.46 20.24 20.21
N ILE A 96 15.07 19.38 19.39
CA ILE A 96 14.40 18.49 18.44
C ILE A 96 14.63 17.04 18.83
N GLU A 97 13.58 16.30 19.05
CA GLU A 97 13.66 14.87 19.38
C GLU A 97 12.67 14.03 18.56
N ASP A 98 12.98 12.74 18.42
CA ASP A 98 12.10 11.77 17.80
C ASP A 98 11.50 10.81 18.82
N ARG A 99 10.24 10.41 18.57
CA ARG A 99 9.52 9.39 19.34
C ARG A 99 8.81 8.43 18.40
N THR A 100 9.39 7.26 18.24
CA THR A 100 8.89 6.18 17.40
C THR A 100 8.78 4.87 18.20
N GLY A 101 8.37 3.78 17.56
CA GLY A 101 8.39 2.46 18.20
C GLY A 101 9.76 2.08 18.74
N ASP A 102 10.84 2.55 18.08
CA ASP A 102 12.23 2.17 18.36
C ASP A 102 12.89 3.02 19.48
N THR A 103 12.28 4.14 19.87
CA THR A 103 12.77 4.99 20.96
C THR A 103 12.73 4.22 22.30
N SER A 104 13.79 4.30 23.08
CA SER A 104 13.92 3.58 24.36
C SER A 104 12.86 3.99 25.38
N TYR A 105 12.53 3.08 26.29
CA TYR A 105 11.55 3.36 27.35
C TYR A 105 11.95 4.55 28.24
N THR A 106 13.22 4.62 28.60
CA THR A 106 13.78 5.71 29.42
C THR A 106 13.63 7.07 28.73
N GLN A 107 13.95 7.13 27.46
CA GLN A 107 13.79 8.35 26.64
C GLN A 107 12.31 8.73 26.50
N LYS A 108 11.42 7.75 26.23
CA LYS A 108 9.98 7.97 26.17
C LYS A 108 9.41 8.56 27.47
N ARG A 109 9.92 8.09 28.63
CA ARG A 109 9.51 8.60 29.96
C ARG A 109 10.02 10.02 30.17
N ARG A 110 11.27 10.31 29.83
CA ARG A 110 11.85 11.64 29.94
C ARG A 110 11.10 12.65 29.06
N GLN A 111 10.84 12.32 27.79
CA GLN A 111 10.10 13.19 26.85
C GLN A 111 8.71 13.59 27.34
N ARG A 112 8.06 12.75 28.16
CA ARG A 112 6.80 13.15 28.79
C ARG A 112 7.01 14.04 30.02
N ALA A 113 8.07 13.82 30.77
CA ALA A 113 8.39 14.64 31.94
C ALA A 113 8.87 16.05 31.56
N ASP A 114 9.75 16.11 30.56
CA ASP A 114 10.37 17.31 29.99
C ASP A 114 10.29 17.24 28.45
N PRO A 115 9.18 17.71 27.85
CA PRO A 115 8.96 17.65 26.40
C PRO A 115 9.95 18.54 25.62
N PRO A 116 10.45 18.11 24.43
CA PRO A 116 11.23 18.97 23.55
C PRO A 116 10.33 20.02 22.89
N HIS A 117 10.92 21.06 22.29
CA HIS A 117 10.17 22.08 21.55
C HIS A 117 9.53 21.51 20.28
N ILE A 118 10.25 20.62 19.57
CA ILE A 118 9.77 19.91 18.39
C ILE A 118 9.88 18.40 18.64
N LEU A 119 8.76 17.66 18.50
CA LEU A 119 8.71 16.21 18.63
C LEU A 119 8.28 15.58 17.31
N LEU A 120 9.17 14.76 16.72
CA LEU A 120 8.93 14.01 15.49
C LEU A 120 8.37 12.64 15.85
N THR A 121 7.26 12.22 15.25
CA THR A 121 6.55 10.99 15.66
C THR A 121 5.84 10.30 14.51
N THR A 122 5.17 9.16 14.79
CA THR A 122 4.29 8.43 13.86
C THR A 122 2.86 8.41 14.38
N PRO A 123 1.85 8.16 13.52
CA PRO A 123 0.45 8.10 13.95
C PRO A 123 0.20 7.21 15.17
N GLU A 124 0.78 6.01 15.20
CA GLU A 124 0.61 5.05 16.29
C GLU A 124 1.25 5.55 17.60
N SER A 125 2.42 6.17 17.50
CA SER A 125 3.11 6.74 18.65
C SER A 125 2.37 7.95 19.21
N LEU A 126 1.72 8.74 18.33
CA LEU A 126 0.87 9.85 18.74
C LEU A 126 -0.41 9.34 19.44
N ALA A 127 -1.10 8.35 18.85
CA ALA A 127 -2.27 7.73 19.47
C ALA A 127 -1.93 7.16 20.86
N LEU A 128 -0.73 6.55 21.00
CA LEU A 128 -0.23 6.10 22.29
C LEU A 128 0.01 7.27 23.26
N LEU A 129 0.56 8.40 22.78
CA LEU A 129 0.79 9.59 23.62
C LEU A 129 -0.52 10.17 24.17
N THR A 130 -1.58 10.20 23.38
CA THR A 130 -2.90 10.70 23.81
C THR A 130 -3.60 9.78 24.83
N SER A 131 -3.13 8.53 24.98
CA SER A 131 -3.66 7.57 25.95
C SER A 131 -3.15 7.76 27.39
N TYR A 132 -2.18 8.63 27.61
CA TYR A 132 -1.63 8.85 28.94
C TYR A 132 -2.43 9.89 29.73
N GLU A 133 -2.51 9.71 31.04
CA GLU A 133 -3.19 10.64 31.98
C GLU A 133 -2.52 12.01 31.99
N ASP A 134 -1.19 12.08 31.76
CA ASP A 134 -0.43 13.32 31.69
C ASP A 134 -0.49 14.03 30.31
N ALA A 135 -1.26 13.51 29.36
CA ALA A 135 -1.44 14.12 28.04
C ALA A 135 -1.87 15.61 28.11
N PRO A 136 -2.82 16.03 28.97
CA PRO A 136 -3.18 17.44 29.10
C PRO A 136 -1.98 18.34 29.45
N ARG A 137 -1.07 17.87 30.30
CA ARG A 137 0.13 18.61 30.68
C ARG A 137 1.15 18.65 29.52
N VAL A 138 1.37 17.52 28.85
CA VAL A 138 2.36 17.39 27.77
C VAL A 138 1.98 18.28 26.57
N PHE A 139 0.68 18.38 26.25
CA PHE A 139 0.20 19.09 25.06
C PHE A 139 -0.31 20.51 25.34
N LYS A 140 -0.25 20.99 26.59
CA LYS A 140 -0.76 22.31 26.96
C LYS A 140 -0.19 23.46 26.14
N GLY A 141 1.10 23.37 25.77
CA GLY A 141 1.82 24.41 25.01
C GLY A 141 1.79 24.19 23.49
N LEU A 142 1.14 23.12 23.01
CA LEU A 142 1.18 22.76 21.61
C LEU A 142 0.48 23.79 20.72
N GLN A 143 1.24 24.39 19.78
CA GLN A 143 0.76 25.42 18.86
C GLN A 143 0.52 24.90 17.45
N ARG A 144 1.32 23.91 17.01
CA ARG A 144 1.27 23.42 15.63
C ARG A 144 1.44 21.91 15.53
N VAL A 145 0.71 21.29 14.62
CA VAL A 145 0.98 19.93 14.14
C VAL A 145 1.24 19.96 12.65
N ILE A 146 2.33 19.32 12.23
CA ILE A 146 2.71 19.16 10.81
C ILE A 146 2.51 17.68 10.48
N VAL A 147 1.62 17.39 9.53
CA VAL A 147 1.38 16.04 9.00
C VAL A 147 2.06 15.95 7.64
N ASP A 148 3.17 15.26 7.57
CA ASP A 148 3.91 15.08 6.33
C ASP A 148 3.44 13.85 5.56
N GLU A 149 3.59 13.92 4.23
CA GLU A 149 3.10 12.90 3.29
C GLU A 149 1.63 12.51 3.60
N ILE A 150 0.80 13.53 3.90
CA ILE A 150 -0.60 13.32 4.34
C ILE A 150 -1.40 12.48 3.34
N HIS A 151 -1.11 12.58 2.04
CA HIS A 151 -1.75 11.81 0.97
C HIS A 151 -1.53 10.28 1.14
N ALA A 152 -0.41 9.85 1.74
CA ALA A 152 -0.16 8.44 2.02
C ALA A 152 -0.96 7.91 3.23
N LEU A 153 -1.55 8.81 4.02
CA LEU A 153 -2.35 8.49 5.20
C LEU A 153 -3.85 8.68 4.95
N ALA A 154 -4.24 9.70 4.21
CA ALA A 154 -5.61 10.20 4.12
C ALA A 154 -6.65 9.13 3.71
N GLU A 155 -6.29 8.18 2.85
CA GLU A 155 -7.16 7.11 2.34
C GLU A 155 -7.12 5.83 3.19
N SER A 156 -6.42 5.83 4.33
CA SER A 156 -6.18 4.63 5.14
C SER A 156 -6.75 4.73 6.54
N LYS A 157 -7.08 3.58 7.16
CA LYS A 157 -7.43 3.50 8.61
C LYS A 157 -6.36 4.13 9.51
N ARG A 158 -5.13 4.16 9.05
CA ARG A 158 -4.01 4.78 9.75
C ARG A 158 -4.15 6.30 9.78
N GLY A 159 -4.63 6.87 8.69
CA GLY A 159 -5.01 8.28 8.63
C GLY A 159 -6.21 8.60 9.51
N ASP A 160 -7.23 7.73 9.53
CA ASP A 160 -8.39 7.93 10.42
C ASP A 160 -7.99 7.90 11.91
N GLN A 161 -7.10 6.97 12.29
CA GLN A 161 -6.52 6.94 13.64
C GLN A 161 -5.78 8.24 13.96
N LEU A 162 -5.00 8.77 13.00
CA LEU A 162 -4.30 10.04 13.15
C LEU A 162 -5.29 11.19 13.33
N MET A 163 -6.31 11.30 12.48
CA MET A 163 -7.27 12.41 12.56
C MET A 163 -8.07 12.39 13.87
N LEU A 164 -8.42 11.21 14.38
CA LEU A 164 -9.01 11.07 15.73
C LEU A 164 -8.03 11.50 16.84
N ALA A 165 -6.75 11.18 16.71
CA ALA A 165 -5.75 11.67 17.66
C ALA A 165 -5.60 13.20 17.58
N LEU A 166 -5.68 13.80 16.38
CA LEU A 166 -5.64 15.25 16.18
C LEU A 166 -6.89 15.95 16.72
N SER A 167 -8.09 15.33 16.64
CA SER A 167 -9.29 15.89 17.27
C SER A 167 -9.12 15.96 18.79
N ARG A 168 -8.50 14.92 19.39
CA ARG A 168 -8.14 14.95 20.80
C ARG A 168 -7.14 16.05 21.15
N LEU A 169 -6.11 16.23 20.34
CA LEU A 169 -5.14 17.31 20.55
C LEU A 169 -5.79 18.68 20.46
N GLN A 170 -6.76 18.87 19.55
CA GLN A 170 -7.52 20.11 19.44
C GLN A 170 -8.31 20.42 20.72
N THR A 171 -8.85 19.39 21.39
CA THR A 171 -9.53 19.54 22.70
C THR A 171 -8.53 19.92 23.80
N LEU A 172 -7.30 19.35 23.76
CA LEU A 172 -6.25 19.62 24.75
C LEU A 172 -5.54 20.97 24.52
N ALA A 173 -5.46 21.43 23.29
CA ALA A 173 -4.84 22.67 22.83
C ALA A 173 -5.78 23.36 21.83
N PRO A 174 -6.79 24.13 22.29
CA PRO A 174 -7.83 24.71 21.41
C PRO A 174 -7.29 25.62 20.30
N GLY A 175 -6.15 26.26 20.51
CA GLY A 175 -5.45 27.10 19.53
C GLY A 175 -4.55 26.34 18.54
N LEU A 176 -4.60 25.01 18.52
CA LEU A 176 -3.78 24.16 17.66
C LEU A 176 -4.01 24.45 16.18
N ARG A 177 -2.94 24.75 15.45
CA ARG A 177 -2.92 24.93 14.00
C ARG A 177 -2.44 23.65 13.32
N ARG A 178 -3.13 23.22 12.25
CA ARG A 178 -2.82 22.01 11.52
C ARG A 178 -2.19 22.33 10.18
N VAL A 179 -1.04 21.73 9.88
CA VAL A 179 -0.34 21.87 8.61
C VAL A 179 -0.24 20.49 7.95
N GLY A 180 -0.72 20.37 6.73
CA GLY A 180 -0.54 19.19 5.90
C GLY A 180 0.48 19.44 4.80
N LEU A 181 1.41 18.51 4.60
CA LEU A 181 2.36 18.55 3.50
C LEU A 181 2.05 17.36 2.58
N SER A 182 1.85 17.64 1.30
CA SER A 182 1.46 16.63 0.31
C SER A 182 2.25 16.78 -0.98
N ALA A 183 2.49 15.66 -1.65
CA ALA A 183 2.80 15.67 -3.08
C ALA A 183 1.54 16.01 -3.88
N THR A 184 1.66 16.11 -5.20
CA THR A 184 0.52 16.26 -6.13
C THR A 184 -0.47 15.11 -5.96
N VAL A 185 -1.75 15.42 -5.90
CA VAL A 185 -2.87 14.50 -5.67
C VAL A 185 -4.05 14.87 -6.56
N GLU A 186 -4.92 13.92 -6.82
CA GLU A 186 -6.13 14.11 -7.64
C GLU A 186 -7.12 15.08 -6.99
N ASP A 187 -7.42 14.86 -5.72
CA ASP A 187 -8.39 15.67 -4.98
C ASP A 187 -7.76 16.34 -3.75
N PRO A 188 -7.15 17.53 -3.93
CA PRO A 188 -6.65 18.33 -2.81
C PRO A 188 -7.73 18.73 -1.81
N ALA A 189 -8.99 18.91 -2.26
CA ALA A 189 -10.09 19.33 -1.40
C ALA A 189 -10.49 18.21 -0.42
N ALA A 190 -10.50 16.96 -0.85
CA ALA A 190 -10.74 15.81 0.02
C ALA A 190 -9.67 15.68 1.11
N ILE A 191 -8.39 15.90 0.76
CA ILE A 191 -7.30 15.88 1.75
C ILE A 191 -7.42 17.06 2.72
N ALA A 192 -7.72 18.25 2.23
CA ALA A 192 -7.95 19.43 3.06
C ALA A 192 -9.13 19.21 4.02
N ALA A 193 -10.24 18.63 3.55
CA ALA A 193 -11.39 18.27 4.38
C ALA A 193 -11.03 17.21 5.44
N SER A 194 -10.13 16.27 5.14
CA SER A 194 -9.63 15.28 6.10
C SER A 194 -8.76 15.94 7.19
N LEU A 195 -7.91 16.92 6.83
CA LEU A 195 -7.03 17.62 7.77
C LEU A 195 -7.78 18.62 8.63
N ALA A 196 -8.85 19.21 8.12
CA ALA A 196 -9.65 20.23 8.81
C ALA A 196 -10.17 19.73 10.16
N CYS A 197 -10.35 20.66 11.10
CA CYS A 197 -11.11 20.44 12.32
C CYS A 197 -12.45 21.18 12.18
N HIS A 198 -13.50 20.45 11.80
CA HIS A 198 -14.81 21.07 11.58
C HIS A 198 -15.31 21.81 12.83
N PRO A 199 -15.90 23.02 12.67
CA PRO A 199 -16.33 23.64 11.39
C PRO A 199 -15.23 24.46 10.66
N ASN A 200 -14.00 24.56 11.20
CA ASN A 200 -12.96 25.40 10.59
C ASN A 200 -12.48 24.82 9.26
N PRO A 201 -12.40 25.63 8.18
CA PRO A 201 -11.91 25.16 6.90
C PRO A 201 -10.39 24.95 6.90
N CYS A 202 -9.89 24.21 5.92
CA CYS A 202 -8.47 24.11 5.61
C CYS A 202 -8.18 24.89 4.32
N GLU A 203 -7.21 25.82 4.38
CA GLU A 203 -6.74 26.53 3.19
C GLU A 203 -5.77 25.65 2.41
N ILE A 204 -5.79 25.77 1.07
CA ILE A 204 -4.92 24.98 0.18
C ILE A 204 -3.94 25.93 -0.50
N LEU A 205 -2.66 25.61 -0.41
CA LEU A 205 -1.58 26.28 -1.11
C LEU A 205 -0.99 25.34 -2.17
N HIS A 206 -0.78 25.85 -3.35
CA HIS A 206 -0.10 25.16 -4.43
C HIS A 206 1.27 25.79 -4.67
N ALA A 207 2.32 24.98 -4.60
CA ALA A 207 3.64 25.37 -5.08
C ALA A 207 3.68 25.23 -6.62
N ASP A 208 4.69 25.86 -7.22
CA ASP A 208 4.98 25.66 -8.65
C ASP A 208 5.23 24.15 -8.91
N PRO A 209 4.57 23.53 -9.89
CA PRO A 209 4.71 22.10 -10.19
C PRO A 209 6.12 21.73 -10.70
N GLY A 210 6.94 22.69 -11.11
CA GLY A 210 8.25 22.44 -11.71
C GLY A 210 8.17 21.89 -13.14
N PRO A 211 9.29 21.49 -13.73
CA PRO A 211 9.32 20.92 -15.08
C PRO A 211 8.63 19.55 -15.11
N PRO A 212 7.93 19.22 -16.22
CA PRO A 212 7.31 17.90 -16.39
C PRO A 212 8.38 16.79 -16.35
N PRO A 213 8.05 15.58 -15.84
CA PRO A 213 8.98 14.48 -15.84
C PRO A 213 9.28 13.98 -17.26
N ASP A 214 10.48 13.41 -17.47
CA ASP A 214 10.87 12.72 -18.68
C ASP A 214 10.67 11.21 -18.49
N ILE A 215 9.58 10.67 -19.07
CA ILE A 215 9.18 9.26 -18.90
C ILE A 215 9.20 8.59 -20.27
N ALA A 216 9.95 7.49 -20.40
CA ALA A 216 10.02 6.71 -21.64
C ALA A 216 9.92 5.20 -21.34
N MET A 217 9.59 4.42 -22.38
CA MET A 217 9.77 2.97 -22.35
C MET A 217 11.25 2.62 -22.59
N LEU A 218 11.78 1.70 -21.80
CA LEU A 218 13.15 1.20 -22.04
C LEU A 218 13.20 0.43 -23.36
N GLN A 219 14.11 0.82 -24.23
CA GLN A 219 14.38 0.09 -25.46
C GLN A 219 15.17 -1.17 -25.14
N THR A 220 14.72 -2.31 -25.63
CA THR A 220 15.32 -3.63 -25.41
C THR A 220 15.51 -4.35 -26.74
N GLU A 221 16.50 -5.23 -26.83
CA GLU A 221 16.70 -6.07 -28.03
C GLU A 221 15.62 -7.16 -28.15
N ASP A 222 15.24 -7.74 -26.99
CA ASP A 222 14.19 -8.76 -26.92
C ASP A 222 12.84 -8.15 -26.57
N TYR A 223 11.75 -8.80 -26.96
CA TYR A 223 10.39 -8.39 -26.63
C TYR A 223 9.94 -8.93 -25.26
N PRO A 224 9.01 -8.22 -24.57
CA PRO A 224 8.38 -8.75 -23.37
C PRO A 224 7.72 -10.11 -23.63
N PRO A 225 7.86 -11.09 -22.73
CA PRO A 225 7.21 -12.39 -22.85
C PRO A 225 5.69 -12.28 -22.80
N TRP A 226 4.99 -13.30 -23.29
CA TRP A 226 3.52 -13.35 -23.27
C TRP A 226 2.92 -13.36 -21.85
N ALA A 227 3.61 -13.99 -20.91
CA ALA A 227 3.19 -14.07 -19.51
C ALA A 227 4.42 -14.10 -18.60
N GLY A 228 4.21 -13.79 -17.32
CA GLY A 228 5.27 -13.74 -16.32
C GLY A 228 5.43 -12.35 -15.73
N GLY A 229 6.35 -12.20 -14.77
CA GLY A 229 6.56 -10.95 -14.04
C GLY A 229 8.03 -10.67 -13.69
N GLY A 230 8.97 -11.45 -14.26
CA GLY A 230 10.39 -11.37 -13.91
C GLY A 230 11.20 -10.35 -14.72
N ALA A 231 10.71 -9.94 -15.90
CA ALA A 231 11.36 -9.00 -16.83
C ALA A 231 12.85 -9.33 -17.11
N ALA A 232 13.22 -10.62 -17.13
CA ALA A 232 14.60 -11.06 -17.33
C ALA A 232 15.17 -10.61 -18.70
N TYR A 233 14.33 -10.51 -19.71
CA TYR A 233 14.68 -10.05 -21.06
C TYR A 233 15.30 -8.64 -21.07
N ALA A 234 14.93 -7.79 -20.12
CA ALA A 234 15.38 -6.39 -20.06
C ALA A 234 16.67 -6.18 -19.28
N ILE A 235 17.21 -7.21 -18.62
CA ILE A 235 18.40 -7.09 -17.75
C ILE A 235 19.60 -6.49 -18.47
N PRO A 236 19.98 -6.88 -19.71
CA PRO A 236 21.11 -6.27 -20.41
C PRO A 236 20.94 -4.76 -20.62
N ALA A 237 19.74 -4.33 -21.05
CA ALA A 237 19.43 -2.93 -21.26
C ALA A 237 19.39 -2.14 -19.95
N VAL A 238 18.87 -2.74 -18.86
CA VAL A 238 18.88 -2.13 -17.51
C VAL A 238 20.31 -1.94 -17.01
N LEU A 239 21.19 -2.93 -17.16
CA LEU A 239 22.60 -2.80 -16.78
C LEU A 239 23.30 -1.69 -17.54
N GLU A 240 23.02 -1.56 -18.83
CA GLU A 240 23.58 -0.46 -19.65
C GLU A 240 23.13 0.91 -19.12
N GLN A 241 21.86 1.06 -18.72
CA GLN A 241 21.37 2.29 -18.08
C GLN A 241 22.06 2.54 -16.72
N VAL A 242 22.27 1.50 -15.92
CA VAL A 242 22.99 1.63 -14.64
C VAL A 242 24.44 2.11 -14.85
N LYS A 243 25.12 1.68 -15.94
CA LYS A 243 26.47 2.15 -16.30
C LYS A 243 26.51 3.62 -16.67
N GLN A 244 25.47 4.13 -17.33
CA GLN A 244 25.40 5.50 -17.83
C GLN A 244 25.00 6.53 -16.78
N HIS A 245 24.41 6.10 -15.64
CA HIS A 245 23.88 6.95 -14.58
C HIS A 245 24.68 6.82 -13.28
N LYS A 246 24.60 7.84 -12.40
CA LYS A 246 25.32 7.83 -11.11
C LYS A 246 24.69 6.84 -10.14
N THR A 247 23.39 7.01 -9.89
CA THR A 247 22.61 6.15 -9.00
C THR A 247 21.22 5.91 -9.59
N THR A 248 20.90 4.64 -9.82
CA THR A 248 19.63 4.21 -10.41
C THR A 248 18.77 3.52 -9.36
N LEU A 249 17.52 3.97 -9.16
CA LEU A 249 16.51 3.23 -8.40
C LEU A 249 15.70 2.33 -9.33
N ILE A 250 15.66 1.03 -9.03
CA ILE A 250 14.92 0.03 -9.82
C ILE A 250 13.75 -0.47 -8.97
N PHE A 251 12.55 0.04 -9.25
CA PHE A 251 11.34 -0.27 -8.51
C PHE A 251 10.62 -1.50 -9.04
N HIS A 252 10.16 -2.35 -8.12
CA HIS A 252 9.29 -3.48 -8.38
C HIS A 252 7.99 -3.37 -7.58
N ASN A 253 6.93 -4.02 -8.08
CA ASN A 253 5.63 -4.01 -7.39
C ASN A 253 5.60 -4.98 -6.20
N THR A 254 6.37 -6.07 -6.23
CA THR A 254 6.40 -7.07 -5.16
C THR A 254 7.83 -7.39 -4.71
N ARG A 255 7.96 -7.84 -3.45
CA ARG A 255 9.24 -8.26 -2.88
C ARG A 255 9.83 -9.47 -3.61
N ALA A 256 8.98 -10.41 -4.02
CA ALA A 256 9.40 -11.59 -4.76
C ALA A 256 10.00 -11.23 -6.12
N GLN A 257 9.37 -10.31 -6.84
CA GLN A 257 9.91 -9.79 -8.12
C GLN A 257 11.23 -9.05 -7.91
N ALA A 258 11.33 -8.23 -6.86
CA ALA A 258 12.58 -7.52 -6.54
C ALA A 258 13.73 -8.47 -6.23
N GLU A 259 13.49 -9.52 -5.44
CA GLU A 259 14.52 -10.54 -5.12
C GLU A 259 14.96 -11.33 -6.37
N LEU A 260 14.01 -11.75 -7.19
CA LEU A 260 14.30 -12.49 -8.43
C LEU A 260 15.09 -11.61 -9.42
N PHE A 261 14.61 -10.39 -9.64
CA PHE A 261 15.26 -9.45 -10.56
C PHE A 261 16.66 -9.07 -10.08
N PHE A 262 16.81 -8.81 -8.77
CA PHE A 262 18.12 -8.52 -8.17
C PHE A 262 19.07 -9.70 -8.36
N HIS A 263 18.61 -10.93 -8.14
CA HIS A 263 19.43 -12.12 -8.34
C HIS A 263 19.93 -12.25 -9.78
N ASN A 264 19.03 -12.11 -10.75
CA ASN A 264 19.37 -12.20 -12.17
C ASN A 264 20.27 -11.03 -12.62
N LEU A 265 20.00 -9.81 -12.13
CA LEU A 265 20.82 -8.63 -12.38
C LEU A 265 22.24 -8.81 -11.82
N TRP A 266 22.34 -9.40 -10.61
CA TRP A 266 23.63 -9.69 -9.99
C TRP A 266 24.43 -10.72 -10.77
N LEU A 267 23.80 -11.77 -11.28
CA LEU A 267 24.46 -12.79 -12.10
C LEU A 267 24.95 -12.22 -13.44
N ALA A 268 24.25 -11.26 -14.01
CA ALA A 268 24.63 -10.59 -15.26
C ALA A 268 25.64 -9.45 -15.06
N ASN A 269 25.91 -9.05 -13.81
CA ASN A 269 26.79 -7.94 -13.46
C ASN A 269 28.29 -8.35 -13.52
N THR A 270 28.83 -8.48 -14.73
CA THR A 270 30.23 -8.85 -14.96
C THR A 270 31.23 -7.74 -14.62
N ASP A 271 30.79 -6.50 -14.50
CA ASP A 271 31.60 -5.32 -14.22
C ASP A 271 31.71 -5.01 -12.70
N ASP A 272 31.24 -5.91 -11.85
CA ASP A 272 31.23 -5.76 -10.38
C ASP A 272 30.66 -4.42 -9.88
N LEU A 273 29.62 -3.91 -10.56
CA LEU A 273 28.96 -2.67 -10.14
C LEU A 273 28.35 -2.85 -8.75
N PRO A 274 28.48 -1.88 -7.84
CA PRO A 274 27.89 -1.95 -6.52
C PRO A 274 26.36 -1.77 -6.60
N ILE A 275 25.63 -2.89 -6.55
CA ILE A 275 24.17 -2.96 -6.62
C ILE A 275 23.61 -3.44 -5.28
N GLY A 276 22.61 -2.74 -4.75
CA GLY A 276 21.93 -3.09 -3.51
C GLY A 276 20.50 -3.57 -3.72
N ILE A 277 19.92 -4.20 -2.69
CA ILE A 277 18.50 -4.54 -2.62
C ILE A 277 17.87 -3.95 -1.35
N HIS A 278 16.65 -3.37 -1.47
CA HIS A 278 15.96 -2.74 -0.35
C HIS A 278 14.45 -3.02 -0.37
N HIS A 279 13.94 -3.74 0.63
CA HIS A 279 12.51 -3.96 0.84
C HIS A 279 12.18 -4.29 2.30
N GLY A 280 10.90 -4.19 2.66
CA GLY A 280 10.44 -4.31 4.05
C GLY A 280 10.63 -5.69 4.72
N ALA A 281 10.96 -6.76 3.95
CA ALA A 281 11.22 -8.10 4.51
C ALA A 281 12.67 -8.28 4.97
N LEU A 282 13.60 -7.40 4.57
CA LEU A 282 14.99 -7.42 5.03
C LEU A 282 15.09 -7.09 6.52
N SER A 283 16.16 -7.56 7.17
CA SER A 283 16.46 -7.15 8.55
C SER A 283 16.73 -5.64 8.63
N LYS A 284 16.55 -5.08 9.83
CA LYS A 284 16.78 -3.66 10.07
C LYS A 284 18.21 -3.27 9.73
N GLU A 285 19.17 -4.09 10.17
CA GLU A 285 20.59 -3.87 9.97
C GLU A 285 20.99 -3.89 8.48
N GLN A 286 20.36 -4.77 7.68
CA GLN A 286 20.58 -4.81 6.23
C GLN A 286 20.06 -3.57 5.54
N ARG A 287 18.86 -3.13 5.90
CA ARG A 287 18.26 -1.90 5.34
C ARG A 287 19.12 -0.68 5.68
N GLU A 288 19.51 -0.50 6.95
CA GLU A 288 20.35 0.61 7.39
C GLU A 288 21.72 0.64 6.67
N LYS A 289 22.29 -0.52 6.35
CA LYS A 289 23.54 -0.60 5.56
C LYS A 289 23.35 -0.10 4.13
N VAL A 290 22.26 -0.51 3.47
CA VAL A 290 21.96 -0.07 2.10
C VAL A 290 21.65 1.43 2.10
N GLU A 291 20.84 1.90 3.05
CA GLU A 291 20.50 3.31 3.23
C GLU A 291 21.75 4.17 3.45
N ALA A 292 22.66 3.73 4.34
CA ALA A 292 23.91 4.44 4.58
C ALA A 292 24.84 4.46 3.36
N ALA A 293 24.94 3.35 2.61
CA ALA A 293 25.74 3.28 1.38
C ALA A 293 25.16 4.17 0.29
N MET A 294 23.83 4.27 0.22
CA MET A 294 23.12 5.14 -0.71
C MET A 294 23.41 6.62 -0.45
N VAL A 295 23.29 7.06 0.81
CA VAL A 295 23.59 8.46 1.21
C VAL A 295 25.06 8.83 0.92
N ARG A 296 26.00 7.90 1.01
CA ARG A 296 27.42 8.15 0.66
C ARG A 296 27.68 8.13 -0.86
N GLY A 297 26.70 7.70 -1.67
CA GLY A 297 26.90 7.54 -3.12
C GLY A 297 27.74 6.32 -3.50
N ASP A 298 27.83 5.31 -2.62
CA ASP A 298 28.62 4.09 -2.85
C ASP A 298 27.91 3.10 -3.81
N LEU A 299 26.61 3.27 -4.07
CA LEU A 299 25.80 2.35 -4.87
C LEU A 299 25.48 2.93 -6.25
N ARG A 300 25.63 2.09 -7.28
CA ARG A 300 25.24 2.42 -8.67
C ARG A 300 23.78 2.12 -8.95
N ALA A 301 23.24 1.09 -8.33
CA ALA A 301 21.82 0.78 -8.43
C ALA A 301 21.26 0.17 -7.15
N ILE A 302 19.97 0.38 -6.91
CA ILE A 302 19.22 -0.23 -5.81
C ILE A 302 17.93 -0.82 -6.36
N VAL A 303 17.79 -2.14 -6.27
CA VAL A 303 16.52 -2.83 -6.57
C VAL A 303 15.63 -2.71 -5.34
N CYS A 304 14.44 -2.16 -5.48
CA CYS A 304 13.59 -1.84 -4.35
C CYS A 304 12.09 -2.05 -4.62
N THR A 305 11.30 -1.95 -3.56
CA THR A 305 9.84 -1.93 -3.59
C THR A 305 9.34 -0.65 -2.94
N GLY A 306 8.05 -0.53 -2.65
CA GLY A 306 7.44 0.63 -2.00
C GLY A 306 8.10 1.13 -0.70
N SER A 307 9.14 0.48 -0.22
CA SER A 307 9.93 0.94 0.94
C SER A 307 10.72 2.22 0.67
N LEU A 308 10.95 2.58 -0.60
CA LEU A 308 11.61 3.82 -1.01
C LEU A 308 10.68 4.78 -1.77
N ASP A 309 9.36 4.51 -1.79
CA ASP A 309 8.36 5.38 -2.45
C ASP A 309 8.26 6.75 -1.76
N LEU A 310 8.49 6.84 -0.44
CA LEU A 310 8.26 8.05 0.36
C LEU A 310 9.54 8.83 0.66
N GLY A 311 9.40 10.12 0.77
CA GLY A 311 10.18 11.33 0.89
C GLY A 311 11.52 11.37 1.65
N ILE A 312 12.31 10.33 1.68
CA ILE A 312 13.68 10.40 2.21
C ILE A 312 14.61 10.96 1.12
N ASP A 313 15.46 11.88 1.49
CA ASP A 313 16.52 12.37 0.60
C ASP A 313 17.66 11.35 0.52
N TRP A 314 17.70 10.66 -0.61
CA TRP A 314 18.67 9.59 -0.86
C TRP A 314 19.93 10.07 -1.61
N GLY A 315 20.16 11.38 -1.72
CA GLY A 315 21.29 11.94 -2.45
C GLY A 315 21.07 12.00 -3.96
N ASP A 316 22.15 11.88 -4.73
CA ASP A 316 22.18 12.09 -6.19
C ASP A 316 21.61 10.89 -6.98
N VAL A 317 20.31 10.58 -6.82
CA VAL A 317 19.60 9.65 -7.72
C VAL A 317 19.28 10.40 -9.01
N ASP A 318 19.73 9.89 -10.15
CA ASP A 318 19.54 10.55 -11.45
C ASP A 318 18.66 9.75 -12.43
N LEU A 319 18.34 8.48 -12.11
CA LEU A 319 17.41 7.67 -12.89
C LEU A 319 16.51 6.81 -12.00
N VAL A 320 15.24 6.74 -12.38
CA VAL A 320 14.28 5.75 -11.85
C VAL A 320 13.92 4.76 -12.96
N ILE A 321 13.96 3.47 -12.68
CA ILE A 321 13.46 2.41 -13.56
C ILE A 321 12.29 1.73 -12.85
N GLN A 322 11.10 1.74 -13.48
CA GLN A 322 9.94 1.00 -13.00
C GLN A 322 9.84 -0.32 -13.76
N VAL A 323 10.09 -1.44 -13.08
CA VAL A 323 9.95 -2.79 -13.63
C VAL A 323 8.59 -3.38 -13.24
N GLY A 324 7.86 -3.84 -14.25
CA GLY A 324 6.44 -4.15 -14.14
C GLY A 324 5.57 -2.88 -14.21
N ALA A 325 4.41 -2.99 -14.83
CA ALA A 325 3.50 -1.86 -14.96
C ALA A 325 3.10 -1.31 -13.58
N PRO A 326 3.03 0.02 -13.40
CA PRO A 326 2.55 0.59 -12.17
C PRO A 326 1.06 0.27 -12.03
N LYS A 327 0.64 -0.17 -10.86
CA LYS A 327 -0.77 -0.45 -10.59
C LYS A 327 -1.58 0.81 -10.26
N ASN A 328 -0.89 1.95 -10.18
CA ASN A 328 -1.44 3.22 -9.73
C ASN A 328 -0.53 4.35 -10.21
N VAL A 329 -1.11 5.36 -10.87
CA VAL A 329 -0.39 6.49 -11.49
C VAL A 329 0.24 7.40 -10.42
N LYS A 330 -0.50 7.65 -9.34
CA LYS A 330 -0.02 8.44 -8.19
C LYS A 330 1.30 7.88 -7.63
N ARG A 331 1.38 6.55 -7.48
CA ARG A 331 2.62 5.88 -7.04
C ARG A 331 3.74 6.00 -8.08
N LEU A 332 3.42 5.89 -9.36
CA LEU A 332 4.40 6.10 -10.44
C LEU A 332 5.02 7.49 -10.33
N VAL A 333 4.20 8.54 -10.24
CA VAL A 333 4.66 9.93 -10.11
C VAL A 333 5.53 10.12 -8.85
N GLN A 334 5.13 9.50 -7.72
CA GLN A 334 5.93 9.54 -6.49
C GLN A 334 7.31 8.88 -6.65
N ARG A 335 7.39 7.73 -7.34
CA ARG A 335 8.64 7.03 -7.63
C ARG A 335 9.53 7.85 -8.57
N ILE A 336 8.96 8.36 -9.64
CA ILE A 336 9.66 9.22 -10.61
C ILE A 336 10.27 10.44 -9.91
N GLY A 337 9.53 11.06 -9.00
CA GLY A 337 10.00 12.18 -8.21
C GLY A 337 11.19 11.88 -7.28
N ARG A 338 11.69 10.63 -7.23
CA ARG A 338 12.95 10.30 -6.54
C ARG A 338 14.18 10.60 -7.39
N ALA A 339 14.04 10.67 -8.72
CA ALA A 339 15.14 11.06 -9.59
C ALA A 339 15.28 12.60 -9.65
N ASN A 340 16.53 13.08 -9.72
CA ASN A 340 16.85 14.51 -9.86
C ASN A 340 16.13 15.37 -8.81
N HIS A 341 16.26 15.04 -7.52
CA HIS A 341 15.58 15.68 -6.39
C HIS A 341 15.96 17.18 -6.25
N ARG A 342 15.92 17.93 -7.37
CA ARG A 342 16.22 19.35 -7.49
C ARG A 342 15.02 20.06 -8.10
N TYR A 343 14.66 21.20 -7.55
CA TYR A 343 13.48 21.98 -7.93
C TYR A 343 13.36 22.28 -9.43
N ASN A 344 14.48 22.50 -10.15
CA ASN A 344 14.51 22.94 -11.55
C ASN A 344 14.96 21.86 -12.54
N ALA A 345 15.08 20.60 -12.15
CA ALA A 345 15.50 19.51 -13.04
C ALA A 345 14.36 18.53 -13.28
N PRO A 346 14.07 18.12 -14.54
CA PRO A 346 13.06 17.11 -14.80
C PRO A 346 13.50 15.76 -14.20
N SER A 347 12.56 15.10 -13.56
CA SER A 347 12.75 13.73 -13.08
C SER A 347 12.79 12.77 -14.26
N LYS A 348 13.77 11.87 -14.33
CA LYS A 348 13.96 10.93 -15.43
C LYS A 348 13.53 9.53 -15.03
N ALA A 349 12.68 8.90 -15.85
CA ALA A 349 12.19 7.55 -15.58
C ALA A 349 12.10 6.69 -16.83
N LEU A 350 12.37 5.38 -16.66
CA LEU A 350 12.21 4.36 -17.67
C LEU A 350 11.22 3.30 -17.19
N MET A 351 10.29 2.92 -18.08
CA MET A 351 9.31 1.88 -17.85
C MET A 351 9.76 0.57 -18.49
N VAL A 352 9.69 -0.53 -17.76
CA VAL A 352 10.05 -1.88 -18.21
C VAL A 352 8.86 -2.80 -17.97
N PRO A 353 8.03 -3.09 -18.98
CA PRO A 353 6.90 -4.02 -18.84
C PRO A 353 7.41 -5.44 -18.57
N ALA A 354 6.76 -6.18 -17.68
CA ALA A 354 7.16 -7.56 -17.38
C ALA A 354 6.57 -8.59 -18.36
N ASN A 355 5.53 -8.23 -19.09
CA ASN A 355 4.90 -9.02 -20.14
C ASN A 355 4.25 -8.11 -21.20
N ARG A 356 3.72 -8.71 -22.27
CA ARG A 356 3.15 -7.93 -23.39
C ARG A 356 1.93 -7.10 -23.03
N PHE A 357 1.06 -7.58 -22.14
CA PHE A 357 -0.09 -6.79 -21.70
C PHE A 357 0.34 -5.57 -20.89
N GLU A 358 1.38 -5.71 -20.09
CA GLU A 358 1.92 -4.59 -19.31
C GLU A 358 2.50 -3.45 -20.19
N VAL A 359 2.77 -3.69 -21.49
CA VAL A 359 3.11 -2.60 -22.42
C VAL A 359 1.93 -1.62 -22.52
N VAL A 360 0.70 -2.14 -22.64
CA VAL A 360 -0.51 -1.31 -22.69
C VAL A 360 -0.69 -0.55 -21.38
N GLU A 361 -0.53 -1.22 -20.25
CA GLU A 361 -0.60 -0.59 -18.92
C GLU A 361 0.46 0.53 -18.76
N CYS A 362 1.70 0.30 -19.21
CA CYS A 362 2.77 1.28 -19.14
C CYS A 362 2.48 2.52 -20.00
N VAL A 363 2.00 2.34 -21.22
CA VAL A 363 1.62 3.46 -22.10
C VAL A 363 0.48 4.26 -21.47
N ALA A 364 -0.57 3.59 -20.99
CA ALA A 364 -1.68 4.23 -20.30
C ALA A 364 -1.23 5.01 -19.06
N ALA A 365 -0.29 4.46 -18.28
CA ALA A 365 0.25 5.12 -17.10
C ALA A 365 1.13 6.34 -17.44
N ILE A 366 1.92 6.29 -18.53
CA ILE A 366 2.72 7.42 -19.02
C ILE A 366 1.78 8.56 -19.45
N GLU A 367 0.77 8.26 -20.26
CA GLU A 367 -0.20 9.26 -20.70
C GLU A 367 -0.96 9.88 -19.52
N ALA A 368 -1.39 9.07 -18.55
CA ALA A 368 -2.07 9.54 -17.36
C ALA A 368 -1.17 10.46 -16.52
N ALA A 369 0.12 10.12 -16.39
CA ALA A 369 1.09 10.95 -15.66
C ALA A 369 1.28 12.33 -16.31
N TYR A 370 1.37 12.40 -17.64
CA TYR A 370 1.44 13.68 -18.37
C TYR A 370 0.13 14.46 -18.35
N ALA A 371 -1.01 13.78 -18.33
CA ALA A 371 -2.33 14.41 -18.22
C ALA A 371 -2.67 14.85 -16.79
N HIS A 372 -1.82 14.55 -15.80
CA HIS A 372 -2.10 14.72 -14.37
C HIS A 372 -3.39 14.00 -13.91
N ASP A 373 -3.77 12.92 -14.60
CA ASP A 373 -4.91 12.07 -14.27
C ASP A 373 -4.44 11.05 -13.21
N LEU A 374 -4.48 11.47 -11.96
CA LEU A 374 -4.00 10.70 -10.82
C LEU A 374 -5.13 9.86 -10.22
N ASP A 375 -4.75 8.77 -9.58
CA ASP A 375 -5.73 7.91 -8.93
C ASP A 375 -6.24 8.55 -7.63
N GLY A 376 -7.54 8.48 -7.40
CA GLY A 376 -8.20 8.92 -6.19
C GLY A 376 -9.50 8.15 -6.01
N ASP A 377 -9.56 7.27 -5.01
CA ASP A 377 -10.82 6.66 -4.61
C ASP A 377 -11.50 7.57 -3.57
N PRO A 378 -12.82 7.84 -3.69
CA PRO A 378 -13.53 8.65 -2.72
C PRO A 378 -13.45 8.00 -1.34
N LYS A 379 -13.07 8.77 -0.33
CA LYS A 379 -13.02 8.31 1.04
C LYS A 379 -14.44 8.08 1.57
N GLY A 380 -14.73 6.87 2.00
CA GLY A 380 -15.98 6.55 2.68
C GLY A 380 -16.03 7.04 4.13
N ASP A 381 -17.11 6.71 4.82
CA ASP A 381 -17.27 6.96 6.25
C ASP A 381 -16.14 6.33 7.09
N GLY A 382 -15.85 6.95 8.22
CA GLY A 382 -14.78 6.52 9.12
C GLY A 382 -15.02 5.10 9.68
N PRO A 383 -14.00 4.26 9.70
CA PRO A 383 -14.12 2.86 10.10
C PRO A 383 -14.40 2.72 11.60
N ARG A 384 -15.47 1.99 11.94
CA ARG A 384 -15.96 1.82 13.32
C ARG A 384 -14.99 1.05 14.23
N ASP A 385 -14.16 0.16 13.69
CA ASP A 385 -13.11 -0.53 14.46
C ASP A 385 -12.03 0.45 14.99
N VAL A 386 -11.65 1.45 14.17
CA VAL A 386 -10.72 2.51 14.56
C VAL A 386 -11.37 3.42 15.60
N LEU A 387 -12.67 3.71 15.49
CA LEU A 387 -13.42 4.45 16.49
C LEU A 387 -13.46 3.70 17.84
N CYS A 388 -13.73 2.39 17.84
CA CYS A 388 -13.68 1.56 19.04
C CYS A 388 -12.30 1.63 19.71
N GLN A 389 -11.22 1.55 18.92
CA GLN A 389 -9.86 1.71 19.44
C GLN A 389 -9.68 3.10 20.07
N HIS A 390 -10.17 4.16 19.44
CA HIS A 390 -10.07 5.53 19.96
C HIS A 390 -10.82 5.70 21.27
N ILE A 391 -12.02 5.13 21.41
CA ILE A 391 -12.79 5.11 22.67
C ILE A 391 -11.97 4.47 23.80
N LEU A 392 -11.33 3.32 23.52
CA LEU A 392 -10.47 2.65 24.51
C LEU A 392 -9.22 3.49 24.86
N ILE A 393 -8.62 4.17 23.89
CA ILE A 393 -7.50 5.11 24.08
C ILE A 393 -7.93 6.24 25.01
N ARG A 394 -9.13 6.79 24.82
CA ARG A 394 -9.69 7.85 25.67
C ARG A 394 -9.90 7.37 27.11
N ALA A 395 -10.44 6.17 27.28
CA ALA A 395 -10.63 5.56 28.60
C ALA A 395 -9.28 5.32 29.33
N CYS A 396 -8.20 5.03 28.62
CA CYS A 396 -6.85 4.90 29.20
C CYS A 396 -6.28 6.25 29.70
N ALA A 397 -6.74 7.38 29.14
CA ALA A 397 -6.30 8.72 29.54
C ALA A 397 -7.09 9.29 30.72
N GLY A 398 -8.18 8.64 31.14
CA GLY A 398 -9.03 9.06 32.23
C GLY A 398 -10.51 8.99 31.87
N ALA A 399 -11.37 9.34 32.85
CA ALA A 399 -12.82 9.37 32.66
C ALA A 399 -13.24 10.39 31.59
N PHE A 400 -14.33 10.10 30.86
CA PHE A 400 -14.84 10.96 29.80
C PHE A 400 -16.38 10.91 29.69
N SER A 401 -16.98 12.00 29.25
CA SER A 401 -18.40 12.06 28.90
C SER A 401 -18.60 11.50 27.48
N ALA A 402 -19.62 10.67 27.27
CA ALA A 402 -20.01 10.15 25.96
C ALA A 402 -20.36 11.29 25.00
N ASP A 403 -21.09 12.31 25.44
CA ASP A 403 -21.48 13.45 24.64
C ASP A 403 -20.27 14.30 24.19
N ALA A 404 -19.35 14.54 25.13
CA ALA A 404 -18.14 15.29 24.81
C ALA A 404 -17.26 14.53 23.78
N LEU A 405 -17.11 13.21 23.94
CA LEU A 405 -16.36 12.40 23.00
C LEU A 405 -17.05 12.29 21.63
N TYR A 406 -18.37 12.13 21.60
CA TYR A 406 -19.14 12.15 20.35
C TYR A 406 -18.94 13.45 19.57
N ASN A 407 -19.02 14.59 20.25
CA ASN A 407 -18.78 15.89 19.62
C ASN A 407 -17.33 16.05 19.16
N GLU A 408 -16.35 15.59 19.94
CA GLU A 408 -14.92 15.58 19.57
C GLU A 408 -14.69 14.77 18.28
N VAL A 409 -15.24 13.56 18.20
CA VAL A 409 -15.11 12.65 17.05
C VAL A 409 -15.70 13.26 15.77
N ARG A 410 -16.86 13.92 15.87
CA ARG A 410 -17.53 14.55 14.71
C ARG A 410 -16.81 15.77 14.14
N THR A 411 -15.77 16.29 14.79
CA THR A 411 -14.91 17.30 14.18
C THR A 411 -13.99 16.73 13.11
N VAL A 412 -13.84 15.40 13.03
CA VAL A 412 -13.05 14.69 12.01
C VAL A 412 -13.90 14.46 10.76
N GLY A 413 -13.36 14.80 9.58
CA GLY A 413 -14.07 14.71 8.31
C GLY A 413 -14.74 13.36 8.07
N ALA A 414 -14.01 12.26 8.26
CA ALA A 414 -14.50 10.89 8.05
C ALA A 414 -15.63 10.45 9.01
N TYR A 415 -15.75 11.10 10.17
CA TYR A 415 -16.79 10.80 11.18
C TYR A 415 -17.85 11.88 11.29
N ARG A 416 -17.86 12.85 10.39
CA ARG A 416 -18.79 13.98 10.43
C ARG A 416 -20.27 13.53 10.34
N THR A 417 -20.53 12.50 9.56
CA THR A 417 -21.84 11.90 9.33
C THR A 417 -22.24 10.86 10.38
N LEU A 418 -21.32 10.53 11.31
CA LEU A 418 -21.56 9.52 12.34
C LEU A 418 -22.82 9.85 13.14
N SER A 419 -23.79 8.94 13.13
CA SER A 419 -25.00 9.08 13.92
C SER A 419 -24.76 8.76 15.40
N ARG A 420 -25.58 9.31 16.27
CA ARG A 420 -25.46 9.03 17.71
C ARG A 420 -25.67 7.54 18.03
N PRO A 421 -26.68 6.86 17.47
CA PRO A 421 -26.82 5.41 17.68
C PRO A 421 -25.59 4.61 17.28
N ALA A 422 -24.98 4.89 16.11
CA ALA A 422 -23.78 4.19 15.66
C ALA A 422 -22.56 4.44 16.57
N PHE A 423 -22.45 5.62 17.17
CA PHE A 423 -21.45 5.90 18.21
C PHE A 423 -21.74 5.13 19.50
N ASP A 424 -23.00 5.11 19.95
CA ASP A 424 -23.41 4.40 21.14
C ASP A 424 -23.21 2.88 21.00
N ASP A 425 -23.42 2.30 19.81
CA ASP A 425 -23.09 0.90 19.49
C ASP A 425 -21.59 0.62 19.68
N CYS A 426 -20.72 1.53 19.20
CA CYS A 426 -19.27 1.42 19.41
C CYS A 426 -18.90 1.54 20.90
N LEU A 427 -19.56 2.40 21.65
CA LEU A 427 -19.33 2.59 23.08
C LEU A 427 -19.79 1.36 23.87
N ASP A 428 -21.00 0.81 23.58
CA ASP A 428 -21.50 -0.41 24.22
C ASP A 428 -20.58 -1.60 23.89
N PHE A 429 -20.15 -1.74 22.64
CA PHE A 429 -19.17 -2.77 22.26
C PHE A 429 -17.87 -2.64 23.09
N CYS A 430 -17.32 -1.44 23.24
CA CYS A 430 -16.15 -1.21 24.08
C CYS A 430 -16.40 -1.51 25.57
N ALA A 431 -17.61 -1.28 26.03
CA ALA A 431 -18.01 -1.50 27.43
C ALA A 431 -18.27 -2.97 27.75
N THR A 432 -19.00 -3.69 26.90
CA THR A 432 -19.56 -5.00 27.19
C THR A 432 -19.07 -6.13 26.27
N GLY A 433 -18.47 -5.79 25.14
CA GLY A 433 -18.15 -6.72 24.05
C GLY A 433 -19.33 -7.04 23.13
N GLY A 434 -20.47 -6.36 23.30
CA GLY A 434 -21.71 -6.62 22.56
C GLY A 434 -22.58 -7.73 23.18
N TYR A 435 -23.76 -7.99 22.59
CA TYR A 435 -24.79 -8.87 23.16
C TYR A 435 -24.29 -10.27 23.48
N ALA A 436 -23.67 -10.94 22.53
CA ALA A 436 -23.22 -12.33 22.69
C ALA A 436 -22.06 -12.50 23.69
N LEU A 437 -21.23 -11.47 23.84
CA LEU A 437 -20.01 -11.53 24.65
C LEU A 437 -20.15 -10.95 26.05
N ARG A 438 -21.23 -10.18 26.36
CA ARG A 438 -21.44 -9.49 27.63
C ARG A 438 -21.53 -10.39 28.84
N ALA A 439 -21.76 -11.70 28.67
CA ALA A 439 -21.75 -12.67 29.76
C ALA A 439 -20.33 -12.90 30.34
N TYR A 440 -19.29 -12.60 29.55
CA TYR A 440 -17.90 -12.87 29.93
C TYR A 440 -17.22 -11.60 30.49
N ASP A 441 -16.73 -11.66 31.70
CA ASP A 441 -16.07 -10.53 32.39
C ASP A 441 -14.84 -9.99 31.63
N LYS A 442 -14.19 -10.81 30.87
CA LYS A 442 -13.05 -10.42 29.99
C LYS A 442 -13.39 -9.27 29.03
N TRP A 443 -14.64 -9.19 28.56
CA TRP A 443 -15.09 -8.23 27.56
C TRP A 443 -15.72 -6.97 28.18
N LYS A 444 -15.97 -6.98 29.50
CA LYS A 444 -16.48 -5.84 30.23
C LYS A 444 -15.36 -4.87 30.61
N ARG A 445 -15.01 -3.97 29.65
CA ARG A 445 -13.85 -3.09 29.78
C ARG A 445 -14.15 -1.72 30.33
N LEU A 446 -15.31 -1.15 29.97
CA LEU A 446 -15.72 0.16 30.44
C LEU A 446 -16.90 0.06 31.41
N MET A 447 -17.01 1.04 32.26
CA MET A 447 -18.17 1.25 33.12
C MET A 447 -18.50 2.74 33.25
N GLU A 448 -19.75 3.05 33.45
CA GLU A 448 -20.23 4.39 33.68
C GLU A 448 -20.45 4.63 35.18
N THR A 449 -19.98 5.76 35.67
CA THR A 449 -20.18 6.22 37.02
C THR A 449 -20.40 7.74 36.98
N ASP A 450 -21.49 8.22 37.54
CA ASP A 450 -21.85 9.63 37.57
C ASP A 450 -21.84 10.32 36.19
N GLY A 451 -22.31 9.63 35.16
CA GLY A 451 -22.35 10.14 33.79
C GLY A 451 -20.98 10.16 33.05
N LEU A 452 -19.95 9.58 33.64
CA LEU A 452 -18.61 9.50 33.08
C LEU A 452 -18.21 8.04 32.84
N TRP A 453 -17.72 7.76 31.66
CA TRP A 453 -17.18 6.46 31.25
C TRP A 453 -15.69 6.34 31.59
N HIS A 454 -15.29 5.23 32.17
CA HIS A 454 -13.89 4.94 32.52
C HIS A 454 -13.58 3.44 32.42
N LEU A 455 -12.31 3.07 32.48
CA LEU A 455 -11.90 1.67 32.54
C LEU A 455 -12.41 1.01 33.83
N ARG A 456 -13.08 -0.14 33.70
CA ARG A 456 -13.51 -0.97 34.81
C ARG A 456 -12.32 -1.51 35.63
N ASP A 457 -11.25 -1.92 34.94
CA ASP A 457 -10.01 -2.37 35.57
C ASP A 457 -8.82 -1.55 35.02
N PRO A 458 -8.21 -0.70 35.84
CA PRO A 458 -7.03 0.09 35.39
C PRO A 458 -5.86 -0.75 34.87
N ARG A 459 -5.75 -2.04 35.27
CA ARG A 459 -4.71 -2.96 34.77
C ARG A 459 -4.86 -3.23 33.29
N ALA A 460 -6.05 -3.12 32.71
CA ALA A 460 -6.30 -3.25 31.27
C ALA A 460 -5.57 -2.19 30.43
N THR A 461 -5.23 -1.02 31.02
CA THR A 461 -4.51 0.07 30.35
C THR A 461 -3.24 -0.41 29.65
N ARG A 462 -2.46 -1.29 30.29
CA ARG A 462 -1.22 -1.81 29.72
C ARG A 462 -1.50 -2.64 28.46
N ASN A 463 -2.48 -3.52 28.50
CA ASN A 463 -2.82 -4.37 27.36
C ASN A 463 -3.38 -3.54 26.21
N ILE A 464 -4.26 -2.58 26.48
CA ILE A 464 -4.80 -1.67 25.46
C ILE A 464 -3.65 -0.91 24.79
N ARG A 465 -2.76 -0.28 25.57
CA ARG A 465 -1.59 0.47 25.04
C ARG A 465 -0.65 -0.37 24.20
N MET A 466 -0.48 -1.65 24.50
CA MET A 466 0.36 -2.57 23.74
C MET A 466 -0.25 -2.98 22.39
N ASN A 467 -1.55 -2.79 22.20
CA ASN A 467 -2.30 -3.18 21.00
C ASN A 467 -2.84 -1.98 20.20
N ILE A 468 -2.40 -0.76 20.50
CA ILE A 468 -2.74 0.44 19.71
C ILE A 468 -2.07 0.36 18.35
N GLY A 469 -2.84 0.60 17.30
CA GLY A 469 -2.39 0.69 15.92
C GLY A 469 -3.35 0.00 14.95
N THR A 470 -3.25 0.40 13.69
CA THR A 470 -4.07 -0.11 12.58
C THR A 470 -3.27 -0.98 11.62
N ILE A 471 -1.93 -0.99 11.74
CA ILE A 471 -1.07 -1.84 10.93
C ILE A 471 -1.24 -3.29 11.38
N GLN A 472 -1.79 -4.11 10.48
CA GLN A 472 -1.87 -5.54 10.70
C GLN A 472 -0.61 -6.20 10.12
N ASP A 473 0.18 -6.82 10.98
CA ASP A 473 1.30 -7.65 10.52
C ASP A 473 0.75 -8.91 9.83
N THR A 474 1.25 -9.21 8.65
CA THR A 474 1.15 -10.57 8.10
C THR A 474 1.91 -11.52 9.03
N ASP A 475 1.40 -12.74 9.19
CA ASP A 475 2.07 -13.75 10.00
C ASP A 475 3.41 -14.12 9.34
N THR A 476 4.49 -13.53 9.85
CA THR A 476 5.84 -13.71 9.32
C THR A 476 6.75 -14.39 10.33
N LEU A 477 7.63 -15.24 9.82
CA LEU A 477 8.68 -15.89 10.58
C LEU A 477 10.03 -15.21 10.28
N THR A 478 10.83 -15.04 11.32
CA THR A 478 12.20 -14.52 11.16
C THR A 478 13.10 -15.60 10.55
N VAL A 479 13.87 -15.24 9.53
CA VAL A 479 14.93 -16.09 8.96
C VAL A 479 16.25 -15.72 9.61
N ARG A 480 16.96 -16.71 10.18
CA ARG A 480 18.26 -16.51 10.82
C ARG A 480 19.25 -17.62 10.44
N TRP A 481 20.53 -17.31 10.52
CA TRP A 481 21.55 -18.32 10.36
C TRP A 481 21.49 -19.36 11.48
N LYS A 482 21.66 -20.63 11.13
CA LYS A 482 21.75 -21.73 12.11
C LYS A 482 22.85 -21.44 13.15
N GLY A 483 22.45 -21.48 14.42
CA GLY A 483 23.36 -21.19 15.53
C GLY A 483 23.66 -19.71 15.77
N SER A 484 22.96 -18.80 15.10
CA SER A 484 23.11 -17.34 15.27
C SER A 484 21.76 -16.69 15.56
N PHE A 485 21.77 -15.59 16.30
CA PHE A 485 20.60 -14.74 16.50
C PHE A 485 20.48 -13.64 15.43
N ALA A 486 21.47 -13.50 14.53
CA ALA A 486 21.46 -12.51 13.47
C ALA A 486 20.34 -12.82 12.45
N ALA A 487 19.37 -11.92 12.32
CA ALA A 487 18.28 -12.04 11.39
C ALA A 487 18.73 -11.65 9.97
N LEU A 488 18.36 -12.45 8.98
CA LEU A 488 18.52 -12.13 7.55
C LEU A 488 17.32 -11.35 7.03
N GLY A 489 16.12 -11.63 7.55
CA GLY A 489 14.89 -11.03 7.11
C GLY A 489 13.69 -11.79 7.65
N LYS A 490 12.55 -11.63 6.97
CA LYS A 490 11.29 -12.29 7.33
C LYS A 490 10.66 -12.94 6.09
N ILE A 491 10.04 -14.10 6.28
CA ILE A 491 9.19 -14.77 5.28
C ILE A 491 7.81 -15.02 5.85
N GLU A 492 6.80 -15.15 5.01
CA GLU A 492 5.44 -15.47 5.47
C GLU A 492 5.36 -16.91 6.02
N GLU A 493 4.55 -17.10 7.06
CA GLU A 493 4.33 -18.41 7.69
C GLU A 493 3.79 -19.41 6.67
N GLY A 494 2.93 -18.97 5.73
CA GLY A 494 2.41 -19.80 4.64
C GLY A 494 3.51 -20.34 3.72
N PHE A 495 4.47 -19.50 3.35
CA PHE A 495 5.63 -19.95 2.56
C PHE A 495 6.53 -20.89 3.38
N ALA A 496 6.80 -20.55 4.64
CA ALA A 496 7.61 -21.38 5.52
C ALA A 496 7.00 -22.80 5.70
N ALA A 497 5.68 -22.92 5.69
CA ALA A 497 4.96 -24.20 5.78
C ALA A 497 5.15 -25.09 4.54
N THR A 498 5.55 -24.52 3.39
CA THR A 498 5.85 -25.29 2.16
C THR A 498 7.30 -25.77 2.08
N LEU A 499 8.16 -25.35 3.02
CA LEU A 499 9.57 -25.69 3.02
C LEU A 499 9.80 -27.04 3.71
N THR A 500 10.59 -27.90 3.05
CA THR A 500 11.13 -29.12 3.61
C THR A 500 12.64 -28.98 3.89
N PRO A 501 13.19 -29.63 4.93
CA PRO A 501 14.64 -29.57 5.20
C PRO A 501 15.45 -29.91 3.95
N GLY A 502 16.38 -29.03 3.58
CA GLY A 502 17.17 -29.14 2.35
C GLY A 502 16.71 -28.23 1.22
N ASP A 503 15.49 -27.70 1.26
CA ASP A 503 15.01 -26.72 0.27
C ASP A 503 15.85 -25.44 0.33
N THR A 504 16.08 -24.86 -0.86
CA THR A 504 16.80 -23.61 -0.98
C THR A 504 15.86 -22.49 -1.40
N PHE A 505 16.07 -21.28 -0.86
CA PHE A 505 15.27 -20.11 -1.24
C PHE A 505 16.08 -18.82 -1.20
N LEU A 506 15.55 -17.78 -1.88
CA LEU A 506 16.15 -16.44 -1.94
C LEU A 506 15.64 -15.57 -0.81
N ILE A 507 16.54 -14.86 -0.13
CA ILE A 507 16.25 -13.80 0.83
C ILE A 507 17.41 -12.80 0.93
N GLY A 508 17.12 -11.51 0.74
CA GLY A 508 18.14 -10.45 0.78
C GLY A 508 19.24 -10.65 -0.26
N GLY A 509 18.89 -11.14 -1.46
CA GLY A 509 19.82 -11.46 -2.52
C GLY A 509 20.73 -12.67 -2.26
N LYS A 510 20.46 -13.46 -1.21
CA LYS A 510 21.27 -14.63 -0.83
C LYS A 510 20.47 -15.91 -1.00
N ILE A 511 21.11 -16.94 -1.57
CA ILE A 511 20.56 -18.29 -1.57
C ILE A 511 20.87 -18.92 -0.21
N VAL A 512 19.82 -19.40 0.44
CA VAL A 512 19.90 -20.06 1.74
C VAL A 512 19.21 -21.42 1.68
N ARG A 513 19.73 -22.39 2.46
CA ARG A 513 19.13 -23.72 2.60
C ARG A 513 18.36 -23.79 3.91
N TYR A 514 17.09 -24.17 3.86
CA TYR A 514 16.26 -24.42 5.02
C TYR A 514 16.73 -25.64 5.79
N ASP A 515 16.99 -25.45 7.08
CA ASP A 515 17.38 -26.53 8.01
C ASP A 515 16.18 -26.98 8.84
N ARG A 516 15.58 -26.04 9.59
CA ARG A 516 14.43 -26.33 10.46
C ARG A 516 13.72 -25.06 10.94
N LEU A 517 12.52 -25.24 11.47
CA LEU A 517 11.80 -24.22 12.24
C LEU A 517 12.10 -24.40 13.73
N LYS A 518 12.64 -23.37 14.38
CA LYS A 518 12.94 -23.37 15.81
C LYS A 518 12.55 -22.04 16.43
N GLU A 519 11.76 -22.05 17.52
CA GLU A 519 11.37 -20.85 18.28
C GLU A 519 10.80 -19.72 17.40
N MET A 520 9.86 -20.06 16.49
CA MET A 520 9.25 -19.13 15.52
C MET A 520 10.29 -18.46 14.60
N ALA A 521 11.45 -19.06 14.41
CA ALA A 521 12.46 -18.66 13.44
C ALA A 521 12.80 -19.80 12.49
N VAL A 522 12.98 -19.47 11.23
CA VAL A 522 13.46 -20.35 10.17
C VAL A 522 14.99 -20.34 10.22
N GLU A 523 15.58 -21.45 10.66
CA GLU A 523 17.03 -21.61 10.68
C GLU A 523 17.52 -22.06 9.30
N VAL A 524 18.53 -21.36 8.78
CA VAL A 524 19.09 -21.60 7.44
C VAL A 524 20.60 -21.70 7.48
N THR A 525 21.16 -22.38 6.46
CA THR A 525 22.59 -22.43 6.16
C THR A 525 22.89 -21.77 4.83
N ARG A 526 24.16 -21.43 4.57
CA ARG A 526 24.58 -20.91 3.24
C ARG A 526 24.46 -22.03 2.21
N ASP A 527 24.04 -21.66 1.01
CA ASP A 527 23.99 -22.57 -0.12
C ASP A 527 24.36 -21.83 -1.42
N ALA A 528 24.76 -22.60 -2.41
CA ALA A 528 25.05 -22.16 -3.78
C ALA A 528 24.20 -22.94 -4.79
N ALA A 529 22.98 -23.36 -4.40
CA ALA A 529 22.10 -24.12 -5.28
C ALA A 529 21.71 -23.32 -6.53
N LYS A 530 21.64 -24.02 -7.66
CA LYS A 530 21.35 -23.39 -8.96
C LYS A 530 19.89 -22.93 -9.12
N LYS A 531 18.93 -23.43 -8.33
CA LYS A 531 17.49 -23.20 -8.48
C LYS A 531 16.81 -22.99 -7.11
N PRO A 532 16.96 -21.81 -6.48
CA PRO A 532 16.29 -21.54 -5.23
C PRO A 532 14.78 -21.32 -5.42
N LYS A 533 13.96 -21.76 -4.47
CA LYS A 533 12.57 -21.33 -4.37
C LYS A 533 12.52 -19.82 -4.10
N ILE A 534 11.52 -19.14 -4.65
CA ILE A 534 11.28 -17.73 -4.36
C ILE A 534 10.26 -17.64 -3.25
N ALA A 535 10.58 -16.87 -2.20
CA ALA A 535 9.65 -16.63 -1.11
C ALA A 535 8.40 -15.94 -1.67
N THR A 536 7.27 -16.64 -1.63
CA THR A 536 5.97 -16.06 -1.99
C THR A 536 5.44 -15.27 -0.81
N PHE A 537 5.01 -14.05 -1.07
CA PHE A 537 4.35 -13.20 -0.10
C PHE A 537 2.88 -13.12 -0.52
N LEU A 538 2.01 -13.74 0.28
CA LEU A 538 0.56 -13.79 0.09
C LEU A 538 -0.12 -12.47 0.55
N GLY A 539 0.55 -11.33 0.37
CA GLY A 539 -0.07 -10.02 0.53
C GLY A 539 -1.19 -9.83 -0.50
N THR A 540 -2.14 -8.94 -0.21
CA THR A 540 -3.09 -8.46 -1.21
C THR A 540 -2.30 -7.99 -2.44
N LYS A 541 -2.58 -8.57 -3.61
CA LYS A 541 -2.08 -8.03 -4.86
C LYS A 541 -2.66 -6.62 -4.99
N PHE A 542 -1.81 -5.64 -5.27
CA PHE A 542 -2.30 -4.31 -5.63
C PHE A 542 -3.07 -4.45 -6.94
N ALA A 543 -4.37 -4.22 -6.89
CA ALA A 543 -5.18 -4.15 -8.08
C ALA A 543 -4.82 -2.89 -8.87
N THR A 544 -4.89 -2.96 -10.19
CA THR A 544 -4.80 -1.78 -11.06
C THR A 544 -5.94 -0.83 -10.71
N SER A 545 -5.66 0.47 -10.64
CA SER A 545 -6.66 1.49 -10.29
C SER A 545 -7.81 1.55 -11.30
N THR A 546 -8.96 2.03 -10.85
CA THR A 546 -10.14 2.21 -11.70
C THR A 546 -9.86 3.20 -12.83
N GLN A 547 -9.14 4.29 -12.54
CA GLN A 547 -8.75 5.31 -13.52
C GLN A 547 -7.86 4.74 -14.62
N LEU A 548 -6.83 3.96 -14.25
CA LEU A 548 -5.93 3.34 -15.23
C LEU A 548 -6.67 2.32 -16.11
N GLN A 549 -7.60 1.55 -15.53
CA GLN A 549 -8.43 0.60 -16.28
C GLN A 549 -9.37 1.31 -17.25
N ALA A 550 -10.00 2.40 -16.82
CA ALA A 550 -10.86 3.21 -17.68
C ALA A 550 -10.08 3.80 -18.86
N ARG A 551 -8.83 4.25 -18.62
CA ARG A 551 -7.96 4.75 -19.68
C ARG A 551 -7.58 3.66 -20.69
N ILE A 552 -7.26 2.45 -20.23
CA ILE A 552 -6.99 1.31 -21.11
C ILE A 552 -8.20 0.98 -21.98
N LEU A 553 -9.42 0.97 -21.40
CA LEU A 553 -10.64 0.77 -22.16
C LEU A 553 -10.86 1.89 -23.20
N ALA A 554 -10.63 3.15 -22.83
CA ALA A 554 -10.71 4.27 -23.76
C ALA A 554 -9.71 4.13 -24.92
N MET A 555 -8.45 3.68 -24.64
CA MET A 555 -7.49 3.38 -25.70
C MET A 555 -7.98 2.27 -26.64
N PHE A 556 -8.58 1.21 -26.09
CA PHE A 556 -9.13 0.14 -26.90
C PHE A 556 -10.32 0.58 -27.79
N GLU A 557 -11.12 1.53 -27.31
CA GLU A 557 -12.26 2.09 -28.05
C GLU A 557 -11.81 2.98 -29.22
N THR A 558 -10.63 3.63 -29.14
CA THR A 558 -10.12 4.46 -30.24
C THR A 558 -9.73 3.61 -31.45
N GLY A 559 -9.26 2.38 -31.24
CA GLY A 559 -8.68 1.53 -32.27
C GLY A 559 -7.38 2.09 -32.88
N ASP A 560 -6.77 3.09 -32.25
CA ASP A 560 -5.49 3.68 -32.68
C ASP A 560 -4.34 3.08 -31.84
N TRP A 561 -3.50 2.32 -32.52
CA TRP A 561 -2.36 1.66 -31.88
C TRP A 561 -1.03 2.39 -32.11
N SER A 562 -1.05 3.64 -32.61
CA SER A 562 0.16 4.40 -32.97
C SER A 562 1.07 4.71 -31.77
N ALA A 563 0.53 4.75 -30.56
CA ALA A 563 1.28 4.95 -29.32
C ALA A 563 2.02 3.69 -28.85
N PHE A 564 1.73 2.52 -29.43
CA PHE A 564 2.33 1.25 -29.00
C PHE A 564 3.52 0.84 -29.88
N PRO A 565 4.47 0.07 -29.33
CA PRO A 565 5.48 -0.61 -30.13
C PRO A 565 4.83 -1.53 -31.19
N ALA A 566 5.47 -1.70 -32.35
CA ALA A 566 4.91 -2.43 -33.50
C ALA A 566 4.38 -3.83 -33.13
N HIS A 567 5.14 -4.60 -32.35
CA HIS A 567 4.75 -5.94 -31.92
C HIS A 567 3.48 -5.96 -31.01
N THR A 568 3.22 -4.88 -30.28
CA THR A 568 1.99 -4.74 -29.48
C THR A 568 0.83 -4.30 -30.36
N ALA A 569 1.05 -3.37 -31.27
CA ALA A 569 0.05 -2.95 -32.25
C ALA A 569 -0.43 -4.14 -33.10
N GLU A 570 0.48 -4.96 -33.64
CA GLU A 570 0.16 -6.18 -34.39
C GLU A 570 -0.67 -7.19 -33.54
N TRP A 571 -0.33 -7.34 -32.26
CA TRP A 571 -1.09 -8.20 -31.35
C TRP A 571 -2.52 -7.70 -31.15
N LEU A 572 -2.72 -6.39 -30.97
CA LEU A 572 -4.05 -5.78 -30.83
C LEU A 572 -4.83 -5.85 -32.16
N ASP A 573 -4.19 -5.68 -33.30
CA ASP A 573 -4.80 -5.88 -34.63
C ASP A 573 -5.30 -7.32 -34.83
N LEU A 574 -4.53 -8.31 -34.35
CA LEU A 574 -4.97 -9.71 -34.37
C LEU A 574 -6.19 -9.94 -33.48
N GLN A 575 -6.30 -9.27 -32.32
CA GLN A 575 -7.50 -9.35 -31.50
C GLN A 575 -8.72 -8.81 -32.25
N VAL A 576 -8.60 -7.65 -32.91
CA VAL A 576 -9.67 -7.07 -33.73
C VAL A 576 -10.05 -7.99 -34.91
N LYS A 577 -9.06 -8.66 -35.51
CA LYS A 577 -9.28 -9.59 -36.62
C LYS A 577 -10.03 -10.85 -36.21
N TYR A 578 -9.77 -11.43 -35.04
CA TYR A 578 -10.33 -12.70 -34.62
C TYR A 578 -11.48 -12.57 -33.62
N SER A 579 -11.61 -11.43 -32.96
CA SER A 579 -12.64 -11.18 -31.96
C SER A 579 -13.04 -9.69 -31.94
N LYS A 580 -13.33 -9.15 -30.75
CA LYS A 580 -13.58 -7.73 -30.53
C LYS A 580 -12.63 -7.19 -29.43
N MET A 581 -12.52 -5.86 -29.37
CA MET A 581 -11.91 -5.19 -28.25
C MET A 581 -12.93 -4.97 -27.13
N PRO A 582 -12.55 -5.12 -25.86
CA PRO A 582 -13.35 -4.72 -24.71
C PRO A 582 -13.77 -3.24 -24.80
N GLN A 583 -15.00 -2.93 -24.39
CA GLN A 583 -15.55 -1.57 -24.38
C GLN A 583 -16.05 -1.20 -22.99
N ALA A 584 -16.11 0.10 -22.69
CA ALA A 584 -16.51 0.59 -21.37
C ALA A 584 -17.98 0.28 -21.05
N ASP A 585 -18.86 0.30 -22.02
CA ASP A 585 -20.31 0.26 -21.85
C ASP A 585 -20.92 -1.15 -21.86
N ARG A 586 -20.13 -2.20 -22.02
CA ARG A 586 -20.56 -3.62 -22.07
C ARG A 586 -19.48 -4.58 -21.60
N VAL A 587 -19.89 -5.77 -21.21
CA VAL A 587 -18.97 -6.87 -20.90
C VAL A 587 -18.73 -7.69 -22.16
N LEU A 588 -17.50 -7.73 -22.66
CA LEU A 588 -17.12 -8.69 -23.69
C LEU A 588 -17.01 -10.09 -23.07
N VAL A 589 -17.64 -11.08 -23.67
CA VAL A 589 -17.57 -12.49 -23.29
C VAL A 589 -17.11 -13.31 -24.48
N GLU A 590 -16.01 -14.02 -24.33
CA GLU A 590 -15.48 -14.91 -25.35
C GLU A 590 -15.62 -16.36 -24.89
N SER A 591 -16.18 -17.26 -25.75
CA SER A 591 -16.25 -18.68 -25.46
C SER A 591 -15.55 -19.48 -26.57
N PHE A 592 -14.67 -20.41 -26.18
CA PHE A 592 -13.90 -21.27 -27.08
C PHE A 592 -13.60 -22.63 -26.42
N GLY A 593 -13.25 -23.61 -27.28
CA GLY A 593 -12.77 -24.91 -26.82
C GLY A 593 -11.25 -24.94 -26.67
N HIS A 594 -10.74 -25.46 -25.56
CA HIS A 594 -9.32 -25.74 -25.36
C HIS A 594 -9.14 -27.00 -24.51
N ASP A 595 -8.23 -27.91 -24.94
CA ASP A 595 -8.00 -29.21 -24.28
C ASP A 595 -9.27 -30.00 -24.00
N ALA A 596 -10.15 -30.11 -25.03
CA ALA A 596 -11.45 -30.76 -24.99
C ALA A 596 -12.43 -30.23 -23.92
N ARG A 597 -12.20 -29.00 -23.42
CA ARG A 597 -13.08 -28.34 -22.44
C ARG A 597 -13.53 -26.99 -22.95
N PRO A 598 -14.76 -26.58 -22.63
CA PRO A 598 -15.21 -25.21 -22.88
C PRO A 598 -14.56 -24.23 -21.88
N HIS A 599 -14.09 -23.15 -22.44
CA HIS A 599 -13.58 -21.98 -21.69
C HIS A 599 -14.42 -20.76 -22.02
N THR A 600 -14.64 -19.92 -21.02
CA THR A 600 -15.36 -18.65 -21.20
C THR A 600 -14.60 -17.56 -20.45
N VAL A 601 -14.27 -16.48 -21.15
CA VAL A 601 -13.54 -15.31 -20.63
C VAL A 601 -14.50 -14.13 -20.54
N PHE A 602 -14.53 -13.49 -19.38
CA PHE A 602 -15.36 -12.33 -19.06
C PHE A 602 -14.45 -11.12 -18.82
N TYR A 603 -14.51 -10.12 -19.69
CA TYR A 603 -13.67 -8.91 -19.63
C TYR A 603 -14.38 -7.83 -18.82
N GLY A 604 -14.25 -7.87 -17.50
CA GLY A 604 -14.94 -6.97 -16.56
C GLY A 604 -14.22 -5.65 -16.31
N PHE A 605 -12.88 -5.62 -16.41
CA PHE A 605 -12.05 -4.44 -16.08
C PHE A 605 -12.43 -3.86 -14.70
N ALA A 606 -12.34 -4.69 -13.67
CA ALA A 606 -12.73 -4.32 -12.30
C ALA A 606 -11.57 -4.43 -11.28
N GLY A 607 -10.38 -4.81 -11.73
CA GLY A 607 -9.22 -5.06 -10.88
C GLY A 607 -9.18 -6.46 -10.29
N HIS A 608 -7.98 -6.92 -9.94
CA HIS A 608 -7.73 -8.33 -9.61
C HIS A 608 -8.65 -8.88 -8.50
N ASN A 609 -8.86 -8.13 -7.40
CA ASN A 609 -9.68 -8.59 -6.29
C ASN A 609 -11.16 -8.72 -6.70
N ALA A 610 -11.69 -7.71 -7.37
CA ALA A 610 -13.05 -7.73 -7.89
C ALA A 610 -13.24 -8.82 -8.95
N GLN A 611 -12.27 -9.02 -9.86
CA GLN A 611 -12.31 -10.08 -10.86
C GLN A 611 -12.23 -11.48 -10.22
N GLN A 612 -11.48 -11.62 -9.13
CA GLN A 612 -11.43 -12.89 -8.39
C GLN A 612 -12.77 -13.18 -7.70
N THR A 613 -13.40 -12.17 -7.11
CA THR A 613 -14.75 -12.29 -6.53
C THR A 613 -15.77 -12.58 -7.61
N LEU A 614 -15.69 -11.88 -8.75
CA LEU A 614 -16.53 -12.16 -9.92
C LEU A 614 -16.40 -13.61 -10.38
N GLY A 615 -15.17 -14.15 -10.45
CA GLY A 615 -14.93 -15.55 -10.80
C GLY A 615 -15.63 -16.53 -9.86
N MET A 616 -15.62 -16.29 -8.55
CA MET A 616 -16.33 -17.11 -7.58
C MET A 616 -17.84 -17.00 -7.73
N LEU A 617 -18.38 -15.79 -7.94
CA LEU A 617 -19.82 -15.59 -8.16
C LEU A 617 -20.29 -16.22 -9.46
N LEU A 618 -19.52 -16.08 -10.55
CA LEU A 618 -19.81 -16.68 -11.84
C LEU A 618 -19.81 -18.23 -11.74
N THR A 619 -18.79 -18.81 -11.08
CA THR A 619 -18.74 -20.29 -10.90
C THR A 619 -19.91 -20.78 -10.05
N HIS A 620 -20.26 -20.10 -8.97
CA HIS A 620 -21.44 -20.46 -8.17
C HIS A 620 -22.73 -20.39 -9.00
N ARG A 621 -22.91 -19.31 -9.78
CA ARG A 621 -24.06 -19.16 -10.64
C ARG A 621 -24.10 -20.19 -11.78
N MET A 622 -22.93 -20.53 -12.33
CA MET A 622 -22.83 -21.61 -13.34
C MET A 622 -23.21 -22.97 -12.76
N GLU A 623 -22.84 -23.28 -11.50
CA GLU A 623 -23.30 -24.49 -10.81
C GLU A 623 -24.83 -24.54 -10.68
N GLU A 624 -25.47 -23.43 -10.25
CA GLU A 624 -26.93 -23.33 -10.16
C GLU A 624 -27.63 -23.55 -11.51
N LEU A 625 -26.98 -23.15 -12.61
CA LEU A 625 -27.49 -23.34 -13.97
C LEU A 625 -27.12 -24.71 -14.59
N GLY A 626 -26.41 -25.58 -13.86
CA GLY A 626 -26.00 -26.89 -14.32
C GLY A 626 -24.91 -26.89 -15.39
N LEU A 627 -24.03 -25.87 -15.38
CA LEU A 627 -22.93 -25.72 -16.32
C LEU A 627 -21.61 -26.37 -15.84
N ASP A 628 -21.60 -26.98 -14.66
CA ASP A 628 -20.50 -27.77 -14.07
C ASP A 628 -19.10 -27.09 -14.23
N PRO A 629 -18.86 -25.89 -13.65
CA PRO A 629 -17.56 -25.25 -13.70
C PRO A 629 -16.51 -26.05 -12.93
N LEU A 630 -15.29 -26.16 -13.49
CA LEU A 630 -14.18 -26.89 -12.88
C LEU A 630 -13.17 -25.98 -12.19
N GLY A 631 -13.14 -24.70 -12.59
CA GLY A 631 -12.24 -23.72 -12.00
C GLY A 631 -12.24 -22.40 -12.76
N PHE A 632 -11.51 -21.43 -12.21
CA PHE A 632 -11.33 -20.13 -12.85
C PHE A 632 -9.96 -19.55 -12.57
N VAL A 633 -9.56 -18.57 -13.40
CA VAL A 633 -8.41 -17.70 -13.20
C VAL A 633 -8.82 -16.26 -13.42
N ALA A 634 -8.29 -15.34 -12.61
CA ALA A 634 -8.57 -13.90 -12.71
C ALA A 634 -7.30 -13.09 -12.87
N THR A 635 -7.38 -12.06 -13.73
CA THR A 635 -6.38 -10.98 -13.87
C THR A 635 -6.97 -9.66 -13.34
N ASP A 636 -6.34 -8.53 -13.57
CA ASP A 636 -6.94 -7.22 -13.29
C ASP A 636 -8.11 -6.89 -14.25
N TYR A 637 -8.15 -7.52 -15.43
CA TYR A 637 -8.99 -7.13 -16.56
C TYR A 637 -10.07 -8.14 -16.92
N ALA A 638 -9.82 -9.41 -16.65
CA ALA A 638 -10.71 -10.48 -17.07
C ALA A 638 -10.69 -11.65 -16.10
N THR A 639 -11.79 -12.39 -16.12
CA THR A 639 -11.95 -13.68 -15.44
C THR A 639 -12.22 -14.76 -16.49
N MET A 640 -11.45 -15.84 -16.49
CA MET A 640 -11.67 -17.00 -17.34
C MET A 640 -12.14 -18.17 -16.49
N VAL A 641 -13.26 -18.78 -16.87
CA VAL A 641 -13.83 -19.98 -16.26
C VAL A 641 -13.79 -21.12 -17.27
N TRP A 642 -13.47 -22.33 -16.81
CA TRP A 642 -13.56 -23.56 -17.60
C TRP A 642 -14.45 -24.58 -16.91
N GLY A 643 -15.17 -25.38 -17.67
CA GLY A 643 -16.15 -26.33 -17.14
C GLY A 643 -16.31 -27.56 -18.02
N LEU A 644 -17.38 -28.30 -17.76
CA LEU A 644 -17.79 -29.48 -18.57
C LEU A 644 -18.79 -29.03 -19.65
N GLU A 645 -19.67 -28.10 -19.34
CA GLU A 645 -20.69 -27.61 -20.25
C GLU A 645 -20.38 -26.18 -20.76
N PRO A 646 -20.66 -25.89 -22.06
CA PRO A 646 -20.40 -24.58 -22.62
C PRO A 646 -21.42 -23.54 -22.17
N VAL A 647 -21.00 -22.33 -21.92
CA VAL A 647 -21.87 -21.18 -21.70
C VAL A 647 -22.48 -20.75 -23.06
N THR A 648 -23.75 -21.04 -23.24
CA THR A 648 -24.48 -20.70 -24.48
C THR A 648 -25.07 -19.32 -24.46
N ASP A 649 -25.52 -18.84 -23.30
CA ASP A 649 -26.02 -17.49 -23.02
C ASP A 649 -25.42 -16.98 -21.71
N PRO A 650 -24.50 -16.01 -21.76
CA PRO A 650 -23.89 -15.43 -20.55
C PRO A 650 -24.73 -14.33 -19.90
N ALA A 651 -25.79 -13.80 -20.51
CA ALA A 651 -26.56 -12.69 -19.97
C ALA A 651 -27.17 -12.97 -18.58
N PRO A 652 -27.72 -14.18 -18.29
CA PRO A 652 -28.22 -14.50 -16.95
C PRO A 652 -27.15 -14.51 -15.85
N LEU A 653 -25.88 -14.65 -16.23
CA LEU A 653 -24.76 -14.64 -15.27
C LEU A 653 -24.49 -13.22 -14.74
N PHE A 654 -24.90 -12.17 -15.49
CA PHE A 654 -24.67 -10.76 -15.13
C PHE A 654 -25.95 -10.05 -14.65
N ASP A 655 -26.97 -10.78 -14.25
CA ASP A 655 -28.13 -10.19 -13.60
C ASP A 655 -27.74 -9.57 -12.25
N ALA A 656 -27.86 -8.23 -12.14
CA ALA A 656 -27.36 -7.50 -10.97
C ALA A 656 -28.06 -7.87 -9.67
N ALA A 657 -29.37 -8.21 -9.71
CA ALA A 657 -30.11 -8.63 -8.52
C ALA A 657 -29.63 -10.00 -8.04
N ASN A 658 -29.51 -10.95 -8.96
CA ASN A 658 -29.02 -12.29 -8.66
C ASN A 658 -27.56 -12.30 -8.17
N MET A 659 -26.73 -11.41 -8.72
CA MET A 659 -25.34 -11.28 -8.25
C MET A 659 -25.26 -10.74 -6.83
N ARG A 660 -26.12 -9.79 -6.44
CA ARG A 660 -26.16 -9.27 -5.06
C ARG A 660 -26.65 -10.32 -4.07
N ASP A 661 -27.73 -11.02 -4.40
CA ASP A 661 -28.27 -12.09 -3.53
C ASP A 661 -27.31 -13.27 -3.38
N GLY A 662 -26.70 -13.73 -4.48
CA GLY A 662 -25.68 -14.75 -4.47
C GLY A 662 -24.43 -14.36 -3.68
N PHE A 663 -24.05 -13.08 -3.75
CA PHE A 663 -22.93 -12.55 -3.02
C PHE A 663 -23.12 -12.60 -1.51
N GLU A 664 -24.29 -12.21 -0.99
CA GLU A 664 -24.55 -12.24 0.46
C GLU A 664 -24.49 -13.67 1.02
N THR A 665 -25.05 -14.62 0.31
CA THR A 665 -25.01 -16.03 0.67
C THR A 665 -23.59 -16.59 0.63
N TRP A 666 -22.85 -16.30 -0.41
CA TRP A 666 -21.45 -16.73 -0.57
C TRP A 666 -20.53 -16.09 0.50
N LEU A 667 -20.71 -14.80 0.79
CA LEU A 667 -19.88 -14.06 1.73
C LEU A 667 -19.91 -14.70 3.13
N GLY A 668 -21.09 -15.14 3.60
CA GLY A 668 -21.27 -15.73 4.93
C GLY A 668 -20.45 -16.99 5.17
N GLY A 669 -20.20 -17.80 4.13
CA GLY A 669 -19.44 -19.07 4.20
C GLY A 669 -17.94 -18.92 3.91
N ASN A 670 -17.45 -17.76 3.52
CA ASN A 670 -16.11 -17.61 2.95
C ASN A 670 -15.00 -17.36 4.01
N ALA A 671 -13.84 -18.01 3.79
CA ALA A 671 -12.64 -17.82 4.62
C ALA A 671 -12.10 -16.37 4.63
N VAL A 672 -12.43 -15.56 3.60
CA VAL A 672 -12.10 -14.14 3.53
C VAL A 672 -12.72 -13.38 4.70
N MET A 673 -13.96 -13.71 5.09
CA MET A 673 -14.63 -13.09 6.23
C MET A 673 -13.90 -13.34 7.55
N LYS A 674 -13.39 -14.55 7.78
CA LYS A 674 -12.60 -14.86 8.99
C LYS A 674 -11.28 -14.06 9.03
N LYS A 675 -10.62 -13.89 7.88
CA LYS A 675 -9.40 -13.08 7.77
C LYS A 675 -9.68 -11.59 8.03
N THR A 676 -10.74 -11.05 7.44
CA THR A 676 -11.17 -9.65 7.63
C THR A 676 -11.62 -9.41 9.06
N PHE A 677 -12.42 -10.32 9.63
CA PHE A 677 -12.84 -10.28 11.04
C PHE A 677 -11.63 -10.20 11.99
N ARG A 678 -10.60 -11.03 11.76
CA ARG A 678 -9.40 -11.01 12.58
C ARG A 678 -8.72 -9.65 12.56
N ALA A 679 -8.60 -9.03 11.38
CA ALA A 679 -8.00 -7.72 11.22
C ALA A 679 -8.80 -6.64 11.98
N ALA A 680 -10.11 -6.58 11.76
CA ALA A 680 -10.99 -5.63 12.43
C ALA A 680 -11.05 -5.87 13.95
N ALA A 681 -11.12 -7.13 14.40
CA ALA A 681 -11.16 -7.50 15.81
C ALA A 681 -9.86 -7.13 16.57
N ASN A 682 -8.72 -7.20 15.90
CA ASN A 682 -7.45 -6.72 16.47
C ASN A 682 -7.46 -5.19 16.61
N ILE A 683 -7.92 -4.45 15.60
CA ILE A 683 -7.98 -2.98 15.63
C ILE A 683 -8.96 -2.52 16.69
N ALA A 684 -10.17 -3.07 16.71
CA ALA A 684 -11.21 -2.74 17.71
C ALA A 684 -10.84 -3.19 19.13
N GLY A 685 -9.73 -3.91 19.29
CA GLY A 685 -9.25 -4.40 20.59
C GLY A 685 -10.02 -5.62 21.12
N LEU A 686 -10.87 -6.29 20.33
CA LEU A 686 -11.53 -7.52 20.74
C LEU A 686 -10.53 -8.66 20.95
N ILE A 687 -9.49 -8.71 20.12
CA ILE A 687 -8.40 -9.69 20.18
C ILE A 687 -7.09 -8.96 20.51
N GLU A 688 -6.45 -9.38 21.60
CA GLU A 688 -5.14 -8.88 22.00
C GLU A 688 -4.04 -9.76 21.43
N ARG A 689 -3.18 -9.22 20.58
CA ARG A 689 -2.00 -9.91 20.01
C ARG A 689 -0.79 -9.80 20.92
N ASN A 690 -0.56 -8.62 21.48
CA ASN A 690 0.56 -8.33 22.34
C ASN A 690 0.12 -8.42 23.80
N LEU A 691 0.80 -9.27 24.56
CA LEU A 691 0.54 -9.49 25.99
C LEU A 691 1.79 -9.17 26.79
N PRO A 692 1.70 -8.85 28.08
CA PRO A 692 2.87 -8.61 28.94
C PRO A 692 3.88 -9.76 28.98
N GLN A 693 3.42 -10.99 28.76
CA GLN A 693 4.26 -12.19 28.75
C GLN A 693 4.84 -12.52 27.36
N GLY A 694 4.48 -11.78 26.32
CA GLY A 694 4.94 -11.99 24.95
C GLY A 694 3.82 -11.87 23.89
N ARG A 695 4.16 -12.07 22.65
CA ARG A 695 3.23 -12.00 21.52
C ARG A 695 2.61 -13.37 21.25
N LYS A 696 1.29 -13.42 21.02
CA LYS A 696 0.63 -14.63 20.52
C LYS A 696 1.17 -14.99 19.14
N SER A 697 1.41 -16.28 18.90
CA SER A 697 1.74 -16.77 17.56
C SER A 697 0.58 -16.50 16.57
N GLY A 698 0.88 -16.43 15.28
CA GLY A 698 -0.13 -16.27 14.23
C GLY A 698 -1.21 -17.35 14.34
N ARG A 699 -0.79 -18.60 14.56
CA ARG A 699 -1.69 -19.76 14.72
C ARG A 699 -2.64 -19.63 15.92
N GLN A 700 -2.12 -19.14 17.07
CA GLN A 700 -2.96 -18.92 18.27
C GLN A 700 -3.97 -17.78 18.05
N ALA A 701 -3.55 -16.71 17.39
CA ALA A 701 -4.43 -15.58 17.06
C ALA A 701 -5.51 -16.00 16.06
N THR A 702 -5.17 -16.80 15.05
CA THR A 702 -6.08 -17.38 14.06
C THR A 702 -7.13 -18.24 14.73
N PHE A 703 -6.72 -19.22 15.55
CA PHE A 703 -7.65 -20.11 16.24
C PHE A 703 -8.63 -19.36 17.13
N SER A 704 -8.14 -18.38 17.90
CA SER A 704 -9.01 -17.56 18.76
C SER A 704 -10.00 -16.70 17.97
N SER A 705 -9.57 -16.15 16.82
CA SER A 705 -10.44 -15.32 15.98
C SER A 705 -11.51 -16.13 15.27
N ASP A 706 -11.15 -17.32 14.79
CA ASP A 706 -12.06 -18.16 14.01
C ASP A 706 -13.21 -18.69 14.90
N ILE A 707 -12.90 -19.09 16.14
CA ILE A 707 -13.92 -19.47 17.12
C ILE A 707 -14.85 -18.28 17.41
N LEU A 708 -14.32 -17.09 17.64
CA LEU A 708 -15.15 -15.90 17.90
C LEU A 708 -16.03 -15.57 16.71
N TYR A 709 -15.48 -15.62 15.51
CA TYR A 709 -16.24 -15.42 14.28
C TYR A 709 -17.40 -16.41 14.16
N ASP A 710 -17.13 -17.71 14.32
CA ASP A 710 -18.13 -18.77 14.18
C ASP A 710 -19.25 -18.63 15.24
N VAL A 711 -18.91 -18.24 16.48
CA VAL A 711 -19.87 -17.96 17.53
C VAL A 711 -20.75 -16.75 17.20
N LEU A 712 -20.14 -15.63 16.79
CA LEU A 712 -20.91 -14.43 16.45
C LEU A 712 -21.76 -14.65 15.21
N HIS A 713 -21.20 -15.27 14.16
CA HIS A 713 -21.94 -15.58 12.94
C HIS A 713 -23.19 -16.42 13.20
N LYS A 714 -23.08 -17.39 14.13
CA LYS A 714 -24.18 -18.31 14.43
C LYS A 714 -25.21 -17.74 15.40
N TYR A 715 -24.78 -16.97 16.42
CA TYR A 715 -25.63 -16.59 17.54
C TYR A 715 -25.93 -15.08 17.62
N ASP A 716 -25.19 -14.25 16.92
CA ASP A 716 -25.34 -12.79 16.91
C ASP A 716 -24.85 -12.21 15.56
N PRO A 717 -25.52 -12.56 14.44
CA PRO A 717 -25.08 -12.12 13.10
C PRO A 717 -25.11 -10.61 12.93
N ASP A 718 -25.92 -9.89 13.69
CA ASP A 718 -26.03 -8.42 13.69
C ASP A 718 -25.02 -7.75 14.62
N HIS A 719 -24.13 -8.51 15.25
CA HIS A 719 -23.10 -7.97 16.13
C HIS A 719 -22.23 -6.92 15.40
N LEU A 720 -21.85 -5.82 16.11
CA LEU A 720 -21.07 -4.73 15.55
C LEU A 720 -19.84 -5.22 14.76
N MET A 721 -19.11 -6.20 15.31
CA MET A 721 -17.93 -6.75 14.63
C MET A 721 -18.26 -7.51 13.34
N MET A 722 -19.43 -8.11 13.23
CA MET A 722 -19.88 -8.78 12.00
C MET A 722 -20.24 -7.74 10.94
N GLN A 723 -20.92 -6.64 11.33
CA GLN A 723 -21.20 -5.51 10.45
C GLN A 723 -19.91 -4.87 9.93
N ILE A 724 -18.95 -4.54 10.82
CA ILE A 724 -17.63 -3.99 10.45
C ILE A 724 -16.91 -4.95 9.50
N THR A 725 -16.95 -6.26 9.77
CA THR A 725 -16.29 -7.26 8.93
C THR A 725 -16.88 -7.30 7.52
N LYS A 726 -18.22 -7.22 7.40
CA LYS A 726 -18.90 -7.16 6.11
C LYS A 726 -18.50 -5.89 5.33
N GLU A 727 -18.56 -4.72 5.97
CA GLU A 727 -18.16 -3.44 5.37
C GLU A 727 -16.72 -3.45 4.87
N GLU A 728 -15.80 -3.97 5.68
CA GLU A 728 -14.38 -4.04 5.35
C GLU A 728 -14.07 -5.07 4.24
N ALA A 729 -14.75 -6.22 4.25
CA ALA A 729 -14.59 -7.21 3.21
C ALA A 729 -15.04 -6.63 1.85
N MET A 730 -16.17 -5.93 1.84
CA MET A 730 -16.70 -5.32 0.62
C MET A 730 -15.77 -4.27 0.01
N ARG A 731 -15.04 -3.49 0.83
CA ARG A 731 -14.11 -2.45 0.36
C ARG A 731 -12.71 -2.98 0.00
N GLY A 732 -12.29 -4.11 0.56
CA GLY A 732 -10.91 -4.58 0.51
C GLY A 732 -10.71 -5.84 -0.33
N LEU A 733 -10.63 -7.00 0.31
CA LEU A 733 -10.27 -8.27 -0.34
C LEU A 733 -11.30 -8.75 -1.36
N VAL A 734 -12.56 -8.42 -1.14
CA VAL A 734 -13.68 -8.82 -2.00
C VAL A 734 -13.91 -7.78 -3.08
N ASP A 735 -13.74 -6.51 -2.76
CA ASP A 735 -13.84 -5.36 -3.67
C ASP A 735 -15.14 -5.37 -4.53
N PHE A 736 -16.26 -5.69 -3.85
CA PHE A 736 -17.55 -5.81 -4.53
C PHE A 736 -18.05 -4.49 -5.11
N GLY A 737 -17.63 -3.37 -4.53
CA GLY A 737 -17.96 -2.04 -5.03
C GLY A 737 -17.56 -1.86 -6.50
N ARG A 738 -16.38 -2.35 -6.91
CA ARG A 738 -15.96 -2.29 -8.32
C ARG A 738 -16.75 -3.24 -9.22
N ILE A 739 -17.28 -4.34 -8.69
CA ILE A 739 -18.24 -5.17 -9.45
C ILE A 739 -19.54 -4.41 -9.66
N GLU A 740 -20.07 -3.72 -8.63
CA GLU A 740 -21.26 -2.88 -8.77
C GLU A 740 -21.02 -1.75 -9.78
N GLU A 741 -19.90 -1.05 -9.72
CA GLU A 741 -19.52 -0.04 -10.71
C GLU A 741 -19.46 -0.62 -12.13
N MET A 742 -18.92 -1.83 -12.30
CA MET A 742 -18.89 -2.53 -13.59
C MET A 742 -20.32 -2.84 -14.07
N LEU A 743 -21.18 -3.40 -13.20
CA LEU A 743 -22.57 -3.71 -13.54
C LEU A 743 -23.37 -2.45 -13.89
N ASP A 744 -23.19 -1.37 -13.14
CA ASP A 744 -23.86 -0.08 -13.40
C ASP A 744 -23.36 0.55 -14.70
N ARG A 745 -22.07 0.52 -14.97
CA ARG A 745 -21.44 1.01 -16.20
C ARG A 745 -21.94 0.25 -17.43
N THR A 746 -22.00 -1.06 -17.34
CA THR A 746 -22.38 -1.93 -18.46
C THR A 746 -23.89 -2.12 -18.59
N LYS A 747 -24.67 -1.84 -17.53
CA LYS A 747 -26.14 -2.02 -17.47
C LYS A 747 -26.59 -3.41 -17.92
N GLY A 748 -25.82 -4.45 -17.58
CA GLY A 748 -26.05 -5.83 -17.98
C GLY A 748 -25.90 -6.11 -19.47
N ARG A 749 -25.33 -5.17 -20.26
CA ARG A 749 -25.06 -5.41 -21.68
C ARG A 749 -23.87 -6.34 -21.85
N VAL A 750 -24.11 -7.44 -22.50
CA VAL A 750 -23.11 -8.50 -22.76
C VAL A 750 -22.93 -8.67 -24.26
N ASP A 751 -21.68 -8.65 -24.70
CA ASP A 751 -21.30 -8.97 -26.09
C ASP A 751 -20.68 -10.37 -26.09
N HIS A 752 -21.45 -11.38 -26.49
CA HIS A 752 -20.99 -12.77 -26.52
C HIS A 752 -20.44 -13.15 -27.89
N ILE A 753 -19.18 -13.59 -27.94
CA ILE A 753 -18.50 -14.06 -29.14
C ILE A 753 -18.10 -15.54 -28.95
N LYS A 754 -18.58 -16.39 -29.84
CA LYS A 754 -18.15 -17.80 -29.92
C LYS A 754 -16.99 -17.89 -30.91
N LEU A 755 -15.87 -18.38 -30.43
CA LEU A 755 -14.62 -18.47 -31.19
C LEU A 755 -14.27 -19.93 -31.47
N ASP A 756 -13.74 -20.18 -32.65
CA ASP A 756 -13.20 -21.49 -33.04
C ASP A 756 -11.81 -21.75 -32.42
N ARG A 757 -11.19 -20.73 -31.87
CA ARG A 757 -9.85 -20.74 -31.27
C ARG A 757 -9.72 -19.74 -30.14
N VAL A 758 -8.66 -19.85 -29.38
CA VAL A 758 -8.26 -18.89 -28.34
C VAL A 758 -8.01 -17.50 -28.96
N SER A 759 -8.56 -16.46 -28.38
CA SER A 759 -8.26 -15.08 -28.81
C SER A 759 -6.87 -14.61 -28.36
N PRO A 760 -6.28 -13.61 -29.06
CA PRO A 760 -5.02 -13.02 -28.64
C PRO A 760 -5.00 -12.44 -27.22
N LEU A 761 -6.09 -11.82 -26.76
CA LEU A 761 -6.20 -11.28 -25.39
C LEU A 761 -6.39 -12.37 -24.34
N SER A 762 -7.06 -13.49 -24.66
CA SER A 762 -7.29 -14.59 -23.71
C SER A 762 -6.13 -15.58 -23.64
N ALA A 763 -5.28 -15.66 -24.66
CA ALA A 763 -4.15 -16.60 -24.69
C ALA A 763 -3.21 -16.48 -23.47
N PRO A 764 -2.80 -15.28 -23.01
CA PRO A 764 -1.96 -15.16 -21.83
C PRO A 764 -2.62 -15.70 -20.54
N MET A 765 -3.95 -15.70 -20.44
CA MET A 765 -4.66 -16.23 -19.28
C MET A 765 -4.59 -17.75 -19.18
N LEU A 766 -4.58 -18.44 -20.31
CA LEU A 766 -4.39 -19.90 -20.35
C LEU A 766 -3.04 -20.31 -19.78
N LEU A 767 -2.01 -19.48 -19.96
CA LEU A 767 -0.70 -19.70 -19.35
C LEU A 767 -0.72 -19.56 -17.81
N GLU A 768 -1.76 -19.00 -17.23
CA GLU A 768 -1.98 -18.92 -15.77
C GLU A 768 -2.81 -20.11 -15.23
N VAL A 769 -3.54 -20.84 -16.09
CA VAL A 769 -4.34 -22.01 -15.71
C VAL A 769 -3.43 -23.20 -15.34
N GLY A 770 -3.77 -23.93 -14.28
CA GLY A 770 -3.04 -25.16 -13.89
C GLY A 770 -1.73 -24.91 -13.14
N ARG A 771 -1.40 -23.68 -12.78
CA ARG A 771 -0.19 -23.36 -12.03
C ARG A 771 -0.37 -23.59 -10.55
N VAL A 772 -0.02 -24.76 -10.09
CA VAL A 772 0.40 -24.96 -8.70
C VAL A 772 1.73 -24.19 -8.53
N SER A 773 1.86 -23.41 -7.45
CA SER A 773 3.00 -22.52 -7.19
C SER A 773 4.32 -23.27 -6.97
N VAL A 774 4.89 -23.80 -8.04
CA VAL A 774 6.26 -24.29 -8.09
C VAL A 774 7.09 -23.18 -8.73
N ALA A 775 7.84 -22.44 -7.92
CA ALA A 775 8.74 -21.40 -8.42
C ALA A 775 10.05 -22.05 -8.91
N GLY A 776 10.51 -21.66 -10.11
CA GLY A 776 11.80 -22.09 -10.65
C GLY A 776 11.86 -22.04 -12.18
N GLU A 777 13.04 -22.16 -12.78
CA GLU A 777 13.30 -22.14 -14.24
C GLU A 777 12.48 -23.20 -15.01
N GLY A 778 12.12 -24.33 -14.38
CA GLY A 778 11.25 -25.32 -15.00
C GLY A 778 9.86 -24.78 -15.30
N ARG A 779 9.38 -23.80 -14.53
CA ARG A 779 8.14 -23.09 -14.78
C ARG A 779 8.25 -22.17 -16.00
N GLU A 780 9.34 -21.44 -16.11
CA GLU A 780 9.57 -20.53 -17.25
C GLU A 780 9.67 -21.31 -18.56
N ARG A 781 10.37 -22.46 -18.58
CA ARG A 781 10.42 -23.35 -19.75
C ARG A 781 9.07 -23.94 -20.14
N LEU A 782 8.28 -24.43 -19.17
CA LEU A 782 6.93 -24.90 -19.45
C LEU A 782 6.04 -23.79 -20.00
N ILE A 783 6.17 -22.57 -19.46
CA ILE A 783 5.47 -21.39 -20.00
C ILE A 783 5.88 -21.10 -21.43
N GLU A 784 7.18 -21.18 -21.74
CA GLU A 784 7.70 -20.95 -23.10
C GLU A 784 7.19 -22.01 -24.07
N GLU A 785 7.24 -23.30 -23.71
CA GLU A 785 6.76 -24.40 -24.56
C GLU A 785 5.23 -24.36 -24.76
N GLU A 786 4.47 -24.02 -23.72
CA GLU A 786 3.01 -23.85 -23.82
C GLU A 786 2.65 -22.56 -24.56
N ALA A 787 3.41 -21.48 -24.36
CA ALA A 787 3.22 -20.24 -25.08
C ALA A 787 3.41 -20.42 -26.59
N GLU A 788 4.40 -21.20 -27.05
CA GLU A 788 4.61 -21.50 -28.47
C GLU A 788 3.40 -22.23 -29.05
N LYS A 789 2.84 -23.22 -28.35
CA LYS A 789 1.63 -23.96 -28.77
C LYS A 789 0.41 -23.04 -28.82
N LEU A 790 0.23 -22.21 -27.79
CA LEU A 790 -0.89 -21.28 -27.70
C LEU A 790 -0.78 -20.14 -28.74
N MET A 791 0.43 -19.66 -29.02
CA MET A 791 0.68 -18.70 -30.08
C MET A 791 0.27 -19.25 -31.46
N ALA A 792 0.60 -20.52 -31.74
CA ALA A 792 0.15 -21.18 -32.95
C ALA A 792 -1.37 -21.31 -33.01
N ALA A 793 -1.99 -21.71 -31.90
CA ALA A 793 -3.45 -21.89 -31.78
C ALA A 793 -4.24 -20.58 -31.89
N SER A 794 -3.70 -19.48 -31.38
CA SER A 794 -4.33 -18.14 -31.42
C SER A 794 -3.98 -17.31 -32.66
N GLY A 795 -3.14 -17.85 -33.57
CA GLY A 795 -2.66 -17.13 -34.76
C GLY A 795 -1.54 -16.12 -34.45
N LEU A 796 -1.04 -16.07 -33.24
CA LEU A 796 0.03 -15.17 -32.79
C LEU A 796 1.40 -15.51 -33.37
N ASN A 797 1.58 -16.69 -33.95
CA ASN A 797 2.78 -17.09 -34.73
C ASN A 797 2.99 -16.25 -36.01
N GLN A 798 2.03 -15.42 -36.39
CA GLN A 798 2.14 -14.47 -37.50
C GLN A 798 2.84 -13.16 -37.07
N ILE A 799 2.94 -12.93 -35.78
CA ILE A 799 3.73 -11.80 -35.24
C ILE A 799 5.20 -12.22 -35.25
N ASP A 800 6.09 -11.35 -35.75
CA ASP A 800 7.53 -11.59 -35.69
C ASP A 800 7.94 -11.95 -34.26
N PRO A 801 8.51 -13.14 -33.98
CA PRO A 801 8.91 -13.55 -32.64
C PRO A 801 10.02 -12.65 -32.05
N GLY A 802 10.53 -11.68 -32.80
CA GLY A 802 11.69 -10.89 -32.45
C GLY A 802 13.01 -11.63 -32.72
N PRO A 803 14.16 -11.00 -32.47
CA PRO A 803 15.45 -11.65 -32.71
C PRO A 803 15.55 -12.94 -31.89
N SER A 804 16.03 -13.98 -32.52
CA SER A 804 16.15 -15.33 -31.96
C SER A 804 16.93 -15.34 -30.66
N LYS A 805 16.40 -16.10 -29.68
CA LYS A 805 16.89 -16.32 -28.30
C LYS A 805 18.40 -16.07 -28.14
N PRO A 806 18.85 -15.24 -27.22
CA PRO A 806 20.23 -15.33 -26.78
C PRO A 806 20.44 -16.72 -26.18
N GLN A 807 21.35 -17.48 -26.73
CA GLN A 807 21.78 -18.74 -26.12
C GLN A 807 22.55 -18.41 -24.85
N TRP A 808 21.83 -18.27 -23.74
CA TRP A 808 22.41 -18.19 -22.42
C TRP A 808 23.06 -19.54 -22.10
N ARG A 809 24.34 -19.69 -22.53
CA ARG A 809 25.17 -20.73 -21.95
C ARG A 809 25.41 -20.31 -20.51
N VAL A 810 24.75 -20.97 -19.58
CA VAL A 810 25.10 -20.94 -18.16
C VAL A 810 26.54 -21.45 -18.06
N GLY A 811 27.48 -20.52 -18.10
CA GLY A 811 28.86 -20.79 -17.72
C GLY A 811 28.84 -21.08 -16.22
N TRP A 812 29.50 -22.15 -15.85
CA TRP A 812 29.64 -22.75 -14.52
C TRP A 812 30.28 -21.80 -13.52
#